data_de4ac219b8dbec346e33bae686c37fb4
#
_entry.id   de4ac219b8dbec346e33bae686c37fb4
#
_cell.length_a   1.000
_cell.length_b   1.000
_cell.length_c   1.000
_cell.angle_alpha   90.00
_cell.angle_beta   90.00
_cell.angle_gamma   90.00
#
_symmetry.space_group_name_H-M   'P 1'
#
loop_
_entity.id
_entity.type
_entity.pdbx_description
1 polymer ?
#
loop_
_entity_poly.entity_id
_entity_poly.type
_entity_poly.pdbx_seq_one_letter_code
_entity_poly.pdbx_strand_id
1 'polypeptide(L)'
;MSLDKIVIKKAKVNNLKNIDLTLPRDKMIVFTGLSGSGKSSLAFDTIYAEGQRRYVESLSSYARMFLGQMDKPDVEYIEGLSPSISIDQKTTNRNPRSTVGTVTEIYDYLRLLFSKTGTPHCPVCGVEIKAMTIDQMVDRVMALEERTKLLVLAPVVVQKKGEHKKLLENITKQGYTRVVVDGETYDLSMDKIDLKKTIKHDISIVVDRLIVKEDIESRLASSLESALEATGGVVDIDVIDGEGFTMSSNLSCPNGHMSLGEISPRMFSFNAPFGACEDCSGLGFHNAVDVDLVLPDKSLSLDQGAIAPYSSAKPGTYYYEIFATIAKRHGFTVDRPISEAPKEVIDEILYGTKKEISVRFESHFASRVKTHTLVWEGVVNNLHRRKQTAMSEAAKAKLDEYMAEIECKTCHGKRLKPEILAITINDKSIIDITDMSITDASKWIDSVEFDDGRALVAGQIKKEIKARLNFLIEVGLDYLTLSRSAGTLSGGESQRIRLATQIGAGLVGVVYVLDEPSIGLHQRDNEKLLKSLRNLTELGNTLIVVEHDEDTMRMADYIVDIGPGAGVHGGKVVAQGSYDDIVSCKESITGQYLSGAKKIKVPKLRRKSDKFIEIKGARENNLKNIDVKIPLGTLTLVTGVSGSGKSSLVNEILYKGVMKKLHNSRPRPGDHDEINGLDQIDKIIEIDQSPIGRTPRSNPATYTKLFDLIRDVFAMTNEAKIRGYKKGRFSFNVPGGRCEHCKGDGLIKVEMHFLPDVYVPCDVCGGKRYNRETLEVKYKGKTISDVLNMTVDEGVEFFDVHENIKNKLQTLKDVGLGYLKIGQPSTELSGGEAQRVKLASELSKRSTGKTLYVLDEPTTGLHTADIHKLTDVLMELVEGGNTVLVIEHNLDVIKMADYIIDLGPEGGIGGGEIVATGTPEEIAKVEKSYTGQFLKKYL
;
A
#
# COMPACT_ATOMS: atom_id res chain seq x y z
N MET A 1 -41.75 0.06 19.58
CA MET A 1 -41.83 -1.09 18.63
C MET A 1 -40.49 -1.11 17.88
N SER A 2 -39.70 -2.15 18.06
CA SER A 2 -38.54 -2.35 17.20
C SER A 2 -39.07 -2.61 15.79
N LEU A 3 -38.68 -1.77 14.83
CA LEU A 3 -39.04 -2.01 13.43
C LEU A 3 -38.22 -3.20 12.96
N ASP A 4 -38.83 -4.35 12.74
CA ASP A 4 -38.12 -5.58 12.30
C ASP A 4 -37.75 -5.55 10.82
N LYS A 5 -38.02 -4.43 10.14
CA LYS A 5 -37.82 -4.28 8.70
C LYS A 5 -37.26 -2.91 8.34
N ILE A 6 -36.49 -2.85 7.27
CA ILE A 6 -36.08 -1.62 6.58
C ILE A 6 -37.00 -1.48 5.35
N VAL A 7 -37.76 -0.39 5.27
CA VAL A 7 -38.71 -0.13 4.18
C VAL A 7 -38.18 1.02 3.34
N ILE A 8 -37.93 0.79 2.05
CA ILE A 8 -37.45 1.74 1.06
C ILE A 8 -38.56 2.03 0.08
N LYS A 9 -38.84 3.30 -0.20
CA LYS A 9 -39.88 3.73 -1.13
C LYS A 9 -39.34 4.65 -2.21
N LYS A 10 -39.57 4.27 -3.47
CA LYS A 10 -39.26 5.01 -4.69
C LYS A 10 -37.80 5.46 -4.79
N ALA A 11 -36.86 4.54 -4.60
CA ALA A 11 -35.45 4.82 -4.83
C ALA A 11 -35.17 5.04 -6.32
N LYS A 12 -34.54 6.21 -6.66
CA LYS A 12 -34.31 6.66 -8.04
C LYS A 12 -32.87 7.05 -8.31
N VAL A 13 -31.96 6.78 -7.37
CA VAL A 13 -30.55 7.19 -7.50
C VAL A 13 -29.94 6.50 -8.73
N ASN A 14 -29.21 7.25 -9.54
CA ASN A 14 -28.52 6.80 -10.78
C ASN A 14 -29.47 6.08 -11.76
N ASN A 15 -29.32 4.78 -11.96
CA ASN A 15 -30.13 4.00 -12.88
C ASN A 15 -31.34 3.31 -12.23
N LEU A 16 -31.59 3.49 -10.94
CA LEU A 16 -32.72 2.88 -10.24
C LEU A 16 -34.08 3.40 -10.74
N LYS A 17 -35.04 2.50 -10.91
CA LYS A 17 -36.34 2.77 -11.49
C LYS A 17 -37.48 2.70 -10.48
N ASN A 18 -37.55 3.66 -9.55
CA ASN A 18 -38.59 3.74 -8.51
C ASN A 18 -38.71 2.45 -7.69
N ILE A 19 -37.59 1.98 -7.15
CA ILE A 19 -37.58 0.71 -6.39
C ILE A 19 -38.33 0.88 -5.06
N ASP A 20 -39.33 0.04 -4.86
CA ASP A 20 -39.94 -0.23 -3.58
C ASP A 20 -39.40 -1.56 -3.03
N LEU A 21 -38.81 -1.56 -1.83
CA LEU A 21 -38.15 -2.72 -1.26
C LEU A 21 -38.35 -2.77 0.26
N THR A 22 -38.59 -3.97 0.78
CA THR A 22 -38.69 -4.25 2.21
C THR A 22 -37.67 -5.32 2.58
N LEU A 23 -36.72 -4.97 3.44
CA LEU A 23 -35.61 -5.83 3.85
C LEU A 23 -35.79 -6.25 5.32
N PRO A 24 -35.46 -7.48 5.69
CA PRO A 24 -35.44 -7.90 7.10
C PRO A 24 -34.27 -7.24 7.83
N ARG A 25 -34.42 -6.93 9.12
CA ARG A 25 -33.32 -6.49 9.98
C ARG A 25 -32.66 -7.68 10.66
N ASP A 26 -31.42 -7.43 11.14
CA ASP A 26 -30.62 -8.39 11.89
C ASP A 26 -30.41 -9.69 11.10
N LYS A 27 -30.23 -9.54 9.81
CA LYS A 27 -30.08 -10.60 8.82
C LYS A 27 -28.95 -10.26 7.82
N MET A 28 -28.41 -11.30 7.21
CA MET A 28 -27.49 -11.19 6.08
C MET A 28 -28.28 -11.10 4.77
N ILE A 29 -28.18 -9.95 4.10
CA ILE A 29 -28.90 -9.63 2.87
C ILE A 29 -27.87 -9.52 1.73
N VAL A 30 -28.05 -10.26 0.66
CA VAL A 30 -27.17 -10.18 -0.51
C VAL A 30 -27.86 -9.44 -1.65
N PHE A 31 -27.20 -8.42 -2.20
CA PHE A 31 -27.59 -7.75 -3.43
C PHE A 31 -26.77 -8.32 -4.58
N THR A 32 -27.44 -8.96 -5.53
CA THR A 32 -26.82 -9.58 -6.70
C THR A 32 -27.40 -9.06 -8.01
N GLY A 33 -26.87 -9.51 -9.15
CA GLY A 33 -27.27 -9.11 -10.50
C GLY A 33 -26.08 -8.69 -11.36
N LEU A 34 -26.31 -8.41 -12.64
CA LEU A 34 -25.27 -8.06 -13.62
C LEU A 34 -24.42 -6.84 -13.19
N SER A 35 -23.18 -6.76 -13.67
CA SER A 35 -22.36 -5.56 -13.52
C SER A 35 -23.09 -4.35 -14.11
N GLY A 36 -23.15 -3.22 -13.35
CA GLY A 36 -23.89 -2.03 -13.78
C GLY A 36 -25.41 -2.11 -13.67
N SER A 37 -25.98 -3.14 -13.02
CA SER A 37 -27.43 -3.28 -12.85
C SER A 37 -28.06 -2.31 -11.83
N GLY A 38 -27.24 -1.68 -10.95
CA GLY A 38 -27.72 -0.73 -9.93
C GLY A 38 -27.57 -1.22 -8.49
N LYS A 39 -26.86 -2.33 -8.25
CA LYS A 39 -26.59 -2.89 -6.91
C LYS A 39 -25.94 -1.87 -5.98
N SER A 40 -24.80 -1.33 -6.40
CA SER A 40 -24.04 -0.35 -5.61
C SER A 40 -24.85 0.96 -5.44
N SER A 41 -25.64 1.36 -6.44
CA SER A 41 -26.54 2.53 -6.33
C SER A 41 -27.59 2.34 -5.24
N LEU A 42 -28.13 1.14 -5.08
CA LEU A 42 -29.07 0.85 -4.01
C LEU A 42 -28.39 0.69 -2.65
N ALA A 43 -27.26 -0.05 -2.59
CA ALA A 43 -26.57 -0.35 -1.33
C ALA A 43 -25.85 0.89 -0.76
N PHE A 44 -24.99 1.53 -1.58
CA PHE A 44 -24.11 2.62 -1.14
C PHE A 44 -24.73 4.00 -1.35
N ASP A 45 -25.17 4.31 -2.60
CA ASP A 45 -25.64 5.65 -2.92
C ASP A 45 -27.04 5.93 -2.37
N THR A 46 -27.79 4.91 -1.92
CA THR A 46 -29.13 5.07 -1.34
C THR A 46 -29.16 4.69 0.14
N ILE A 47 -28.94 3.42 0.50
CA ILE A 47 -29.15 2.94 1.89
C ILE A 47 -28.05 3.48 2.82
N TYR A 48 -26.79 3.26 2.45
CA TYR A 48 -25.66 3.74 3.25
C TYR A 48 -25.64 5.27 3.32
N ALA A 49 -25.80 5.96 2.19
CA ALA A 49 -25.80 7.43 2.14
C ALA A 49 -26.87 8.05 3.05
N GLU A 50 -28.11 7.51 3.04
CA GLU A 50 -29.18 7.98 3.91
C GLU A 50 -28.93 7.66 5.39
N GLY A 51 -28.39 6.46 5.70
CA GLY A 51 -28.04 6.07 7.06
C GLY A 51 -26.98 6.95 7.66
N GLN A 52 -25.93 7.25 6.88
CA GLN A 52 -24.85 8.13 7.28
C GLN A 52 -25.31 9.59 7.39
N ARG A 53 -26.13 10.07 6.45
CA ARG A 53 -26.74 11.42 6.51
C ARG A 53 -27.50 11.60 7.83
N ARG A 54 -28.38 10.66 8.21
CA ARG A 54 -29.14 10.72 9.47
C ARG A 54 -28.23 10.68 10.70
N TYR A 55 -27.18 9.87 10.65
CA TYR A 55 -26.21 9.82 11.74
C TYR A 55 -25.50 11.17 11.90
N VAL A 56 -25.00 11.77 10.81
CA VAL A 56 -24.36 13.08 10.83
C VAL A 56 -25.32 14.18 11.29
N GLU A 57 -26.58 14.13 10.88
CA GLU A 57 -27.63 15.09 11.33
C GLU A 57 -27.92 14.97 12.84
N SER A 58 -27.73 13.81 13.42
CA SER A 58 -27.90 13.62 14.88
C SER A 58 -26.76 14.19 15.72
N LEU A 59 -25.63 14.53 15.10
CA LEU A 59 -24.47 15.08 15.78
C LEU A 59 -24.63 16.58 16.10
N SER A 60 -23.80 17.09 16.97
CA SER A 60 -23.77 18.53 17.31
C SER A 60 -23.51 19.40 16.08
N SER A 61 -23.98 20.66 16.10
CA SER A 61 -23.72 21.62 15.02
C SER A 61 -22.24 21.84 14.74
N TYR A 62 -21.41 21.77 15.77
CA TYR A 62 -19.96 21.85 15.66
C TYR A 62 -19.37 20.65 14.88
N ALA A 63 -19.76 19.43 15.22
CA ALA A 63 -19.31 18.22 14.52
C ALA A 63 -19.76 18.23 13.03
N ARG A 64 -21.00 18.67 12.75
CA ARG A 64 -21.52 18.79 11.39
C ARG A 64 -20.74 19.79 10.52
N MET A 65 -20.20 20.85 11.12
CA MET A 65 -19.38 21.83 10.39
C MET A 65 -18.08 21.23 9.86
N PHE A 66 -17.51 20.23 10.55
CA PHE A 66 -16.31 19.52 10.11
C PHE A 66 -16.60 18.37 9.14
N LEU A 67 -17.75 17.69 9.29
CA LEU A 67 -18.11 16.52 8.48
C LEU A 67 -18.78 16.91 7.14
N GLY A 68 -19.17 18.18 6.99
CA GLY A 68 -19.88 18.65 5.81
C GLY A 68 -21.36 18.26 5.80
N GLN A 69 -22.10 18.86 4.90
CA GLN A 69 -23.51 18.54 4.66
C GLN A 69 -23.56 17.44 3.59
N MET A 70 -24.22 16.34 3.89
CA MET A 70 -24.44 15.26 2.92
C MET A 70 -25.75 15.50 2.15
N ASP A 71 -25.71 15.35 0.84
CA ASP A 71 -26.91 15.44 0.02
C ASP A 71 -27.85 14.28 0.31
N LYS A 72 -29.16 14.57 0.34
CA LYS A 72 -30.17 13.54 0.48
C LYS A 72 -30.23 12.72 -0.80
N PRO A 73 -30.12 11.38 -0.73
CA PRO A 73 -30.30 10.55 -1.90
C PRO A 73 -31.72 10.70 -2.49
N ASP A 74 -31.86 10.48 -3.80
CA ASP A 74 -33.16 10.55 -4.49
C ASP A 74 -34.01 9.33 -4.14
N VAL A 75 -34.64 9.42 -2.99
CA VAL A 75 -35.57 8.42 -2.42
C VAL A 75 -36.70 9.12 -1.71
N GLU A 76 -37.91 8.59 -1.81
CA GLU A 76 -39.06 9.22 -1.15
C GLU A 76 -38.87 9.16 0.39
N TYR A 77 -38.68 7.96 0.94
CA TYR A 77 -38.28 7.73 2.34
C TYR A 77 -37.67 6.36 2.55
N ILE A 78 -36.88 6.23 3.62
CA ILE A 78 -36.41 4.96 4.16
C ILE A 78 -36.80 4.90 5.65
N GLU A 79 -37.49 3.87 6.04
CA GLU A 79 -37.90 3.64 7.43
C GLU A 79 -37.14 2.45 8.03
N GLY A 80 -36.93 2.44 9.35
CA GLY A 80 -36.26 1.34 10.05
C GLY A 80 -34.73 1.29 9.88
N LEU A 81 -34.11 2.32 9.33
CA LEU A 81 -32.66 2.37 9.07
C LEU A 81 -31.88 2.76 10.33
N SER A 82 -30.95 1.92 10.74
CA SER A 82 -29.97 2.19 11.80
C SER A 82 -28.75 2.95 11.24
N PRO A 83 -27.83 3.46 12.10
CA PRO A 83 -26.55 3.98 11.65
C PRO A 83 -25.86 3.00 10.72
N SER A 84 -25.30 3.51 9.63
CA SER A 84 -24.72 2.69 8.57
C SER A 84 -23.20 2.84 8.51
N ILE A 85 -22.50 1.74 8.29
CA ILE A 85 -21.05 1.68 8.08
C ILE A 85 -20.78 1.01 6.74
N SER A 86 -19.96 1.64 5.88
CA SER A 86 -19.55 1.04 4.61
C SER A 86 -18.12 0.50 4.68
N ILE A 87 -17.93 -0.62 4.01
CA ILE A 87 -16.61 -1.23 3.80
C ILE A 87 -16.44 -1.46 2.29
N ASP A 88 -15.89 -0.45 1.64
CA ASP A 88 -15.67 -0.43 0.18
C ASP A 88 -14.23 -0.79 -0.20
N GLN A 89 -13.99 -1.00 -1.50
CA GLN A 89 -12.67 -1.34 -2.05
C GLN A 89 -11.77 -0.13 -2.34
N LYS A 90 -12.34 1.07 -2.44
CA LYS A 90 -11.74 2.20 -3.17
C LYS A 90 -10.57 2.91 -2.50
N THR A 91 -10.18 2.61 -1.27
CA THR A 91 -9.16 3.39 -0.56
C THR A 91 -7.97 2.57 -0.12
N THR A 92 -6.98 2.41 -0.99
CA THR A 92 -5.63 2.08 -0.53
C THR A 92 -4.98 3.35 0.04
N ASN A 93 -4.72 3.36 1.33
CA ASN A 93 -3.97 4.44 1.95
C ASN A 93 -2.50 4.37 1.48
N ARG A 94 -2.09 5.33 0.66
CA ARG A 94 -0.72 5.41 0.11
C ARG A 94 0.30 6.04 1.07
N ASN A 95 -0.09 6.30 2.31
CA ASN A 95 0.85 6.84 3.27
C ASN A 95 1.86 5.75 3.68
N PRO A 96 3.17 5.91 3.43
CA PRO A 96 4.18 4.90 3.75
C PRO A 96 4.34 4.66 5.26
N ARG A 97 3.77 5.52 6.08
CA ARG A 97 3.74 5.39 7.54
C ARG A 97 2.56 4.57 8.07
N SER A 98 1.57 4.27 7.22
CA SER A 98 0.47 3.39 7.59
C SER A 98 0.88 1.94 7.43
N THR A 99 0.75 1.16 8.49
CA THR A 99 1.01 -0.28 8.51
C THR A 99 -0.24 -1.05 8.91
N VAL A 100 -0.27 -2.36 8.68
CA VAL A 100 -1.35 -3.23 9.16
C VAL A 100 -1.58 -3.01 10.66
N GLY A 101 -0.51 -3.01 11.46
CA GLY A 101 -0.58 -2.81 12.92
C GLY A 101 -1.18 -1.47 13.34
N THR A 102 -0.90 -0.38 12.58
CA THR A 102 -1.47 0.95 12.89
C THR A 102 -2.92 1.10 12.46
N VAL A 103 -3.31 0.49 11.32
CA VAL A 103 -4.69 0.54 10.82
C VAL A 103 -5.62 -0.29 11.70
N THR A 104 -5.12 -1.39 12.26
CA THR A 104 -5.88 -2.28 13.17
C THR A 104 -5.82 -1.86 14.64
N GLU A 105 -5.14 -0.76 14.95
CA GLU A 105 -4.86 -0.28 16.31
C GLU A 105 -4.05 -1.25 17.18
N ILE A 106 -3.66 -2.42 16.67
CA ILE A 106 -2.85 -3.40 17.43
C ILE A 106 -1.52 -2.78 17.87
N TYR A 107 -0.91 -1.95 17.01
CA TYR A 107 0.33 -1.26 17.33
C TYR A 107 0.20 -0.31 18.52
N ASP A 108 -0.95 0.32 18.71
CA ASP A 108 -1.19 1.22 19.85
C ASP A 108 -1.27 0.45 21.17
N TYR A 109 -1.90 -0.73 21.14
CA TYR A 109 -1.90 -1.63 22.30
C TYR A 109 -0.52 -2.24 22.57
N LEU A 110 0.25 -2.58 21.53
CA LEU A 110 1.65 -3.03 21.70
C LEU A 110 2.51 -1.92 22.33
N ARG A 111 2.39 -0.67 21.87
CA ARG A 111 3.07 0.48 22.49
C ARG A 111 2.73 0.63 23.97
N LEU A 112 1.46 0.45 24.32
CA LEU A 112 1.02 0.48 25.70
C LEU A 112 1.60 -0.70 26.49
N LEU A 113 1.59 -1.91 25.96
CA LEU A 113 2.16 -3.10 26.59
C LEU A 113 3.66 -2.89 26.86
N PHE A 114 4.43 -2.53 25.83
CA PHE A 114 5.88 -2.32 25.97
C PHE A 114 6.22 -1.19 26.92
N SER A 115 5.43 -0.10 26.97
CA SER A 115 5.68 0.99 27.89
C SER A 115 5.44 0.64 29.35
N LYS A 116 4.54 -0.32 29.64
CA LYS A 116 4.16 -0.71 31.00
C LYS A 116 4.91 -1.95 31.49
N THR A 117 5.32 -2.82 30.60
CA THR A 117 5.89 -4.13 30.98
C THR A 117 7.25 -4.41 30.36
N GLY A 118 7.70 -3.61 29.41
CA GLY A 118 9.00 -3.78 28.74
C GLY A 118 10.18 -3.57 29.67
N THR A 119 11.20 -4.40 29.51
CA THR A 119 12.48 -4.29 30.25
C THR A 119 13.48 -3.56 29.36
N PRO A 120 13.98 -2.39 29.79
CA PRO A 120 14.96 -1.63 29.02
C PRO A 120 16.37 -2.22 29.19
N HIS A 121 17.09 -2.27 28.06
CA HIS A 121 18.50 -2.66 28.02
C HIS A 121 19.33 -1.55 27.38
N CYS A 122 20.61 -1.51 27.69
CA CYS A 122 21.53 -0.59 27.06
C CYS A 122 21.87 -1.08 25.63
N PRO A 123 21.62 -0.31 24.55
CA PRO A 123 21.91 -0.72 23.19
C PRO A 123 23.42 -0.87 22.91
N VAL A 124 24.30 -0.37 23.79
CA VAL A 124 25.77 -0.41 23.64
C VAL A 124 26.36 -1.61 24.36
N CYS A 125 25.98 -1.87 25.62
CA CYS A 125 26.56 -2.95 26.43
C CYS A 125 25.60 -4.09 26.78
N GLY A 126 24.32 -4.02 26.38
CA GLY A 126 23.31 -5.06 26.60
C GLY A 126 22.82 -5.20 28.05
N VAL A 127 23.36 -4.46 29.00
CA VAL A 127 22.99 -4.58 30.42
C VAL A 127 21.56 -4.08 30.62
N GLU A 128 20.80 -4.77 31.45
CA GLU A 128 19.47 -4.37 31.87
C GLU A 128 19.53 -3.06 32.66
N ILE A 129 18.67 -2.11 32.31
CA ILE A 129 18.58 -0.80 32.94
C ILE A 129 17.46 -0.81 33.97
N LYS A 130 17.81 -0.59 35.24
CA LYS A 130 16.85 -0.53 36.35
C LYS A 130 16.94 0.84 37.05
N ALA A 131 15.80 1.40 37.40
CA ALA A 131 15.72 2.48 38.37
C ALA A 131 15.78 1.87 39.76
N MET A 132 16.62 2.40 40.63
CA MET A 132 16.73 1.98 42.03
C MET A 132 15.99 2.97 42.92
N THR A 133 15.22 2.46 43.88
CA THR A 133 14.71 3.31 44.96
C THR A 133 15.84 3.67 45.90
N ILE A 134 15.66 4.72 46.69
CA ILE A 134 16.66 5.15 47.69
C ILE A 134 16.96 4.02 48.67
N ASP A 135 15.93 3.29 49.11
CA ASP A 135 16.11 2.14 50.02
C ASP A 135 16.98 1.06 49.38
N GLN A 136 16.73 0.72 48.09
CA GLN A 136 17.57 -0.24 47.36
C GLN A 136 19.01 0.24 47.16
N MET A 137 19.20 1.57 47.02
CA MET A 137 20.55 2.16 46.96
C MET A 137 21.25 2.09 48.29
N VAL A 138 20.54 2.34 49.38
CA VAL A 138 21.04 2.17 50.75
C VAL A 138 21.42 0.71 50.99
N ASP A 139 20.53 -0.24 50.70
CA ASP A 139 20.81 -1.68 50.88
C ASP A 139 22.06 -2.12 50.10
N ARG A 140 22.23 -1.59 48.89
CA ARG A 140 23.40 -1.93 48.05
C ARG A 140 24.70 -1.39 48.64
N VAL A 141 24.69 -0.19 49.21
CA VAL A 141 25.86 0.38 49.87
C VAL A 141 26.12 -0.32 51.19
N MET A 142 25.07 -0.67 51.94
CA MET A 142 25.20 -1.40 53.22
C MET A 142 25.65 -2.85 53.02
N ALA A 143 25.51 -3.43 51.83
CA ALA A 143 26.06 -4.75 51.50
C ALA A 143 27.60 -4.76 51.35
N LEU A 144 28.27 -3.61 51.34
CA LEU A 144 29.74 -3.53 51.33
C LEU A 144 30.29 -4.01 52.66
N GLU A 145 31.57 -4.38 52.69
CA GLU A 145 32.26 -4.81 53.91
C GLU A 145 32.23 -3.71 55.00
N GLU A 146 32.07 -4.13 56.26
CA GLU A 146 32.08 -3.22 57.38
C GLU A 146 33.41 -2.45 57.45
N ARG A 147 33.36 -1.14 57.73
CA ARG A 147 34.46 -0.18 57.74
C ARG A 147 34.98 0.26 56.36
N THR A 148 34.31 -0.12 55.27
CA THR A 148 34.63 0.41 53.93
C THR A 148 34.43 1.94 53.94
N LYS A 149 35.42 2.66 53.44
CA LYS A 149 35.37 4.13 53.30
C LYS A 149 34.85 4.46 51.90
N LEU A 150 33.87 5.33 51.80
CA LEU A 150 33.28 5.72 50.52
C LEU A 150 32.97 7.21 50.45
N LEU A 151 32.92 7.70 49.22
CA LEU A 151 32.43 9.03 48.89
C LEU A 151 31.10 8.88 48.16
N VAL A 152 30.10 9.72 48.57
CA VAL A 152 28.87 9.89 47.83
C VAL A 152 29.08 11.05 46.86
N LEU A 153 29.13 10.80 45.58
CA LEU A 153 29.44 11.75 44.52
C LEU A 153 28.22 12.06 43.66
N ALA A 154 28.01 13.33 43.36
CA ALA A 154 26.99 13.77 42.39
C ALA A 154 27.66 14.22 41.09
N PRO A 155 27.63 13.40 40.01
CA PRO A 155 28.25 13.75 38.74
C PRO A 155 27.44 14.82 38.00
N VAL A 156 27.91 16.07 38.01
CA VAL A 156 27.23 17.23 37.40
C VAL A 156 27.75 17.55 35.99
N VAL A 157 28.95 17.11 35.64
CA VAL A 157 29.52 17.20 34.30
C VAL A 157 30.14 15.86 33.93
N VAL A 158 29.72 15.27 32.84
CA VAL A 158 30.28 14.02 32.31
C VAL A 158 30.73 14.24 30.87
N GLN A 159 32.04 14.10 30.59
CA GLN A 159 32.66 14.19 29.30
C GLN A 159 32.31 15.45 28.45
N LYS A 160 32.13 16.61 29.12
CA LYS A 160 31.78 17.86 28.43
C LYS A 160 32.97 18.82 28.35
N LYS A 161 33.14 19.48 27.22
CA LYS A 161 34.16 20.52 27.01
C LYS A 161 33.70 21.83 27.65
N GLY A 162 34.60 22.53 28.30
CA GLY A 162 34.32 23.86 28.89
C GLY A 162 35.19 24.20 30.06
N GLU A 163 35.25 25.47 30.46
CA GLU A 163 35.94 25.93 31.66
C GLU A 163 35.11 25.74 32.93
N HIS A 164 33.82 25.50 32.84
CA HIS A 164 32.82 25.24 33.89
C HIS A 164 32.87 26.21 35.12
N LYS A 165 33.46 27.40 34.98
CA LYS A 165 33.63 28.38 36.07
C LYS A 165 32.35 28.74 36.80
N LYS A 166 31.29 29.08 36.02
CA LYS A 166 29.95 29.38 36.57
C LYS A 166 29.33 28.23 37.34
N LEU A 167 29.56 27.00 36.90
CA LEU A 167 29.07 25.82 37.59
C LEU A 167 29.76 25.65 38.94
N LEU A 168 31.10 25.75 38.98
CA LEU A 168 31.89 25.66 40.21
C LEU A 168 31.50 26.74 41.20
N GLU A 169 31.29 28.00 40.75
CA GLU A 169 30.78 29.08 41.59
C GLU A 169 29.37 28.77 42.15
N ASN A 170 28.49 28.17 41.38
CA ASN A 170 27.17 27.79 41.85
C ASN A 170 27.21 26.66 42.87
N ILE A 171 28.07 25.65 42.65
CA ILE A 171 28.30 24.56 43.61
C ILE A 171 28.78 25.11 44.96
N THR A 172 29.72 26.06 44.94
CA THR A 172 30.21 26.75 46.15
C THR A 172 29.09 27.54 46.86
N LYS A 173 28.20 28.23 46.08
CA LYS A 173 27.04 28.95 46.65
C LYS A 173 26.01 28.04 47.30
N GLN A 174 25.88 26.82 46.80
CA GLN A 174 25.00 25.80 47.39
C GLN A 174 25.54 25.17 48.66
N GLY A 175 26.76 25.54 49.10
CA GLY A 175 27.37 25.11 50.35
C GLY A 175 28.25 23.85 50.24
N TYR A 176 28.47 23.33 49.05
CA TYR A 176 29.42 22.22 48.88
C TYR A 176 30.87 22.73 48.94
N THR A 177 31.70 21.98 49.64
CA THR A 177 33.09 22.37 49.88
C THR A 177 34.10 21.66 48.97
N ARG A 178 33.72 20.52 48.38
CA ARG A 178 34.63 19.70 47.60
C ARG A 178 34.02 19.19 46.33
N VAL A 179 34.87 19.07 45.29
CA VAL A 179 34.54 18.45 44.03
C VAL A 179 35.65 17.49 43.59
N VAL A 180 35.28 16.47 42.88
CA VAL A 180 36.22 15.61 42.13
C VAL A 180 36.21 16.09 40.70
N VAL A 181 37.37 16.44 40.17
CA VAL A 181 37.55 16.87 38.75
C VAL A 181 38.57 15.97 38.10
N ASP A 182 38.17 15.28 37.04
CA ASP A 182 39.02 14.35 36.27
C ASP A 182 39.71 13.30 37.15
N GLY A 183 39.09 12.89 38.23
CA GLY A 183 39.56 11.92 39.25
C GLY A 183 40.35 12.49 40.42
N GLU A 184 40.64 13.79 40.43
CA GLU A 184 41.35 14.45 41.52
C GLU A 184 40.36 15.25 42.39
N THR A 185 40.51 15.19 43.74
CA THR A 185 39.66 15.92 44.69
C THR A 185 40.23 17.32 44.95
N TYR A 186 39.41 18.35 44.76
CA TYR A 186 39.73 19.76 45.02
C TYR A 186 38.86 20.33 46.13
N ASP A 187 39.43 21.19 46.95
CA ASP A 187 38.71 21.99 47.92
C ASP A 187 38.35 23.36 47.33
N LEU A 188 37.07 23.62 47.14
CA LEU A 188 36.57 24.83 46.46
C LEU A 188 36.92 26.14 47.19
N SER A 189 37.30 26.07 48.49
CA SER A 189 37.67 27.21 49.26
C SER A 189 39.18 27.56 49.25
N MET A 190 40.00 26.54 48.86
CA MET A 190 41.48 26.65 48.91
C MET A 190 42.14 26.50 47.56
N ASP A 191 41.55 25.66 46.66
CA ASP A 191 42.17 25.30 45.44
C ASP A 191 41.66 26.12 44.24
N LYS A 192 42.56 26.56 43.37
CA LYS A 192 42.20 27.26 42.14
C LYS A 192 42.10 26.27 41.03
N ILE A 193 40.87 25.95 40.56
CA ILE A 193 40.59 25.02 39.49
C ILE A 193 40.59 25.79 38.17
N ASP A 194 41.55 25.49 37.30
CA ASP A 194 41.66 26.09 35.95
C ASP A 194 41.54 25.04 34.86
N LEU A 195 40.38 24.93 34.26
CA LEU A 195 40.03 23.91 33.28
C LEU A 195 40.20 24.41 31.83
N LYS A 196 40.72 23.56 30.97
CA LYS A 196 40.97 23.92 29.56
C LYS A 196 39.67 23.78 28.74
N LYS A 197 39.27 24.85 28.05
CA LYS A 197 38.04 24.93 27.24
C LYS A 197 37.92 23.86 26.14
N THR A 198 39.03 23.33 25.68
CA THR A 198 39.07 22.39 24.52
C THR A 198 39.09 20.93 24.93
N ILE A 199 39.29 20.62 26.20
CA ILE A 199 39.33 19.25 26.73
C ILE A 199 37.98 18.91 27.35
N LYS A 200 37.63 17.63 27.35
CA LYS A 200 36.46 17.09 28.03
C LYS A 200 36.82 16.89 29.50
N HIS A 201 35.92 17.29 30.41
CA HIS A 201 36.10 17.20 31.84
C HIS A 201 34.97 16.41 32.47
N ASP A 202 35.26 15.72 33.54
CA ASP A 202 34.29 15.08 34.44
C ASP A 202 34.34 15.81 35.77
N ILE A 203 33.16 16.28 36.25
CA ILE A 203 33.07 17.02 37.54
C ILE A 203 31.99 16.39 38.37
N SER A 204 32.33 15.91 39.57
CA SER A 204 31.39 15.37 40.55
C SER A 204 31.48 16.15 41.86
N ILE A 205 30.33 16.48 42.43
CA ILE A 205 30.24 17.10 43.74
C ILE A 205 30.44 16.02 44.82
N VAL A 206 31.29 16.23 45.80
CA VAL A 206 31.42 15.37 47.00
C VAL A 206 30.31 15.75 47.94
N VAL A 207 29.23 14.96 47.98
CA VAL A 207 28.07 15.20 48.83
C VAL A 207 28.36 14.80 50.28
N ASP A 208 28.91 13.59 50.48
CA ASP A 208 29.26 13.08 51.78
C ASP A 208 30.44 12.11 51.74
N ARG A 209 31.07 11.89 52.91
CA ARG A 209 32.13 10.92 53.15
C ARG A 209 31.68 10.00 54.29
N LEU A 210 31.52 8.73 53.97
CA LEU A 210 30.94 7.77 54.89
C LEU A 210 31.88 6.59 55.13
N ILE A 211 31.66 5.92 56.27
CA ILE A 211 32.28 4.64 56.55
C ILE A 211 31.15 3.68 56.85
N VAL A 212 31.11 2.55 56.16
CA VAL A 212 30.05 1.54 56.30
C VAL A 212 30.06 1.00 57.76
N LYS A 213 28.95 1.17 58.46
CA LYS A 213 28.66 0.65 59.82
C LYS A 213 27.14 0.65 60.05
N GLU A 214 26.65 -0.10 61.04
CA GLU A 214 25.22 -0.32 61.26
C GLU A 214 24.36 0.96 61.42
N ASP A 215 24.90 2.09 61.90
CA ASP A 215 24.12 3.29 62.18
C ASP A 215 24.12 4.38 61.08
N ILE A 216 24.56 4.10 59.86
CA ILE A 216 24.69 5.15 58.83
C ILE A 216 23.50 5.24 57.86
N GLU A 217 22.54 4.33 57.87
CA GLU A 217 21.48 4.20 56.90
C GLU A 217 20.73 5.52 56.69
N SER A 218 20.29 6.19 57.75
CA SER A 218 19.54 7.44 57.66
C SER A 218 20.39 8.58 57.06
N ARG A 219 21.68 8.66 57.42
CA ARG A 219 22.60 9.66 56.86
C ARG A 219 22.93 9.35 55.40
N LEU A 220 23.14 8.10 55.11
CA LEU A 220 23.39 7.63 53.73
C LEU A 220 22.17 7.94 52.83
N ALA A 221 20.95 7.66 53.29
CA ALA A 221 19.73 7.98 52.58
C ALA A 221 19.63 9.48 52.26
N SER A 222 19.85 10.35 53.23
CA SER A 222 19.83 11.81 53.05
C SER A 222 20.94 12.29 52.09
N SER A 223 22.13 11.66 52.14
CA SER A 223 23.22 12.00 51.23
C SER A 223 22.94 11.54 49.78
N LEU A 224 22.31 10.36 49.60
CA LEU A 224 21.85 9.86 48.32
C LEU A 224 20.74 10.77 47.76
N GLU A 225 19.74 11.16 48.54
CA GLU A 225 18.71 12.13 48.15
C GLU A 225 19.30 13.42 47.62
N SER A 226 20.25 14.01 48.37
CA SER A 226 20.92 15.24 47.98
C SER A 226 21.74 15.09 46.69
N ALA A 227 22.40 13.95 46.50
CA ALA A 227 23.15 13.64 45.28
C ALA A 227 22.24 13.49 44.06
N LEU A 228 21.12 12.77 44.24
CA LEU A 228 20.13 12.54 43.19
C LEU A 228 19.44 13.86 42.80
N GLU A 229 19.14 14.73 43.75
CA GLU A 229 18.56 16.05 43.46
C GLU A 229 19.53 16.95 42.69
N ALA A 230 20.80 16.97 43.07
CA ALA A 230 21.84 17.76 42.40
C ALA A 230 22.13 17.34 40.94
N THR A 231 21.93 16.05 40.62
CA THR A 231 22.26 15.47 39.30
C THR A 231 21.02 15.24 38.42
N GLY A 232 19.84 15.32 39.02
CA GLY A 232 18.60 14.89 38.35
C GLY A 232 18.46 13.36 38.27
N GLY A 233 19.03 12.62 39.25
CA GLY A 233 18.74 11.19 39.44
C GLY A 233 19.91 10.22 39.29
N VAL A 234 21.15 10.66 39.31
CA VAL A 234 22.35 9.80 39.24
C VAL A 234 23.26 10.06 40.43
N VAL A 235 23.82 9.03 41.03
CA VAL A 235 24.78 9.10 42.11
C VAL A 235 25.91 8.10 41.92
N ASP A 236 27.15 8.53 42.13
CA ASP A 236 28.33 7.67 42.08
C ASP A 236 28.79 7.38 43.51
N ILE A 237 29.07 6.13 43.78
CA ILE A 237 29.73 5.70 45.02
C ILE A 237 31.16 5.35 44.66
N ASP A 238 32.07 6.17 45.13
CA ASP A 238 33.51 5.94 45.02
C ASP A 238 34.02 5.26 46.30
N VAL A 239 34.50 4.02 46.17
CA VAL A 239 35.00 3.20 47.26
C VAL A 239 36.51 3.41 47.35
N ILE A 240 36.98 4.02 48.45
CA ILE A 240 38.40 4.28 48.67
C ILE A 240 39.12 2.91 48.81
N ASP A 241 40.07 2.68 47.93
CA ASP A 241 40.82 1.42 47.77
C ASP A 241 39.99 0.25 47.18
N GLY A 242 38.85 0.52 46.54
CA GLY A 242 37.98 -0.49 45.89
C GLY A 242 37.40 -0.01 44.55
N GLU A 243 36.55 -0.82 43.93
CA GLU A 243 35.83 -0.44 42.72
C GLU A 243 34.58 0.37 43.10
N GLY A 244 34.49 1.61 42.56
CA GLY A 244 33.31 2.44 42.68
C GLY A 244 32.20 1.94 41.76
N PHE A 245 30.94 2.36 42.00
CA PHE A 245 29.78 2.04 41.17
C PHE A 245 28.77 3.18 41.13
N THR A 246 28.10 3.27 40.00
CA THR A 246 27.03 4.24 39.77
C THR A 246 25.65 3.63 40.08
N MET A 247 24.78 4.43 40.70
CA MET A 247 23.37 4.15 40.94
C MET A 247 22.52 5.24 40.37
N SER A 248 21.30 4.93 39.97
CA SER A 248 20.39 5.93 39.44
C SER A 248 18.94 5.67 39.87
N SER A 249 18.26 6.75 40.27
CA SER A 249 16.81 6.75 40.46
C SER A 249 16.04 6.82 39.12
N ASN A 250 16.74 7.17 38.04
CA ASN A 250 16.24 7.15 36.70
C ASN A 250 16.70 5.86 35.97
N LEU A 251 16.05 5.53 34.87
CA LEU A 251 16.45 4.42 34.01
C LEU A 251 17.77 4.76 33.29
N SER A 252 18.89 4.50 33.91
CA SER A 252 20.23 4.80 33.38
C SER A 252 21.11 3.56 33.32
N CYS A 253 21.92 3.49 32.27
CA CYS A 253 22.89 2.41 32.12
C CYS A 253 23.95 2.52 33.25
N PRO A 254 24.26 1.43 33.98
CA PRO A 254 25.31 1.45 35.01
C PRO A 254 26.68 1.84 34.48
N ASN A 255 26.94 1.60 33.20
CA ASN A 255 28.21 1.96 32.54
C ASN A 255 28.20 3.38 31.92
N GLY A 256 27.21 4.21 32.21
CA GLY A 256 27.12 5.61 31.78
C GLY A 256 26.85 5.83 30.30
N HIS A 257 26.52 4.79 29.50
CA HIS A 257 26.31 4.92 28.05
C HIS A 257 25.09 5.76 27.69
N MET A 258 24.01 5.67 28.48
CA MET A 258 22.76 6.39 28.23
C MET A 258 21.88 6.46 29.48
N SER A 259 20.96 7.42 29.45
CA SER A 259 19.86 7.52 30.40
C SER A 259 18.54 7.62 29.63
N LEU A 260 17.56 6.80 30.02
CA LEU A 260 16.19 6.85 29.55
C LEU A 260 15.36 7.69 30.51
N GLY A 261 14.56 8.59 30.01
CA GLY A 261 13.51 9.22 30.80
C GLY A 261 12.38 8.25 31.14
N GLU A 262 11.25 8.76 31.59
CA GLU A 262 10.05 7.94 31.80
C GLU A 262 9.61 7.25 30.54
N ILE A 263 9.47 5.92 30.57
CA ILE A 263 9.04 5.13 29.40
C ILE A 263 7.56 5.36 29.16
N SER A 264 7.24 6.04 28.07
CA SER A 264 5.87 6.34 27.67
C SER A 264 5.50 5.69 26.32
N PRO A 265 4.20 5.45 26.04
CA PRO A 265 3.77 4.88 24.75
C PRO A 265 4.19 5.71 23.54
N ARG A 266 4.45 7.02 23.70
CA ARG A 266 4.89 7.92 22.61
C ARG A 266 6.29 7.58 22.11
N MET A 267 7.15 7.02 22.97
CA MET A 267 8.51 6.63 22.59
C MET A 267 8.54 5.48 21.60
N PHE A 268 7.53 4.62 21.61
CA PHE A 268 7.41 3.52 20.65
C PHE A 268 6.71 3.91 19.33
N SER A 269 6.43 5.20 19.12
CA SER A 269 5.81 5.66 17.87
C SER A 269 6.88 6.06 16.86
N PHE A 270 6.91 5.37 15.72
CA PHE A 270 7.74 5.76 14.58
C PHE A 270 7.17 6.98 13.81
N ASN A 271 5.97 7.46 14.17
CA ASN A 271 5.36 8.68 13.63
C ASN A 271 5.64 9.92 14.51
N ALA A 272 6.24 9.73 15.68
CA ALA A 272 6.55 10.81 16.60
C ALA A 272 8.08 10.99 16.72
N PRO A 273 8.59 12.23 16.80
CA PRO A 273 10.03 12.51 16.88
C PRO A 273 10.75 11.86 18.08
N PHE A 274 9.99 11.55 19.14
CA PHE A 274 10.54 10.93 20.34
C PHE A 274 11.05 9.51 20.13
N GLY A 275 10.37 8.73 19.27
CA GLY A 275 10.70 7.33 19.04
C GLY A 275 11.26 7.04 17.65
N ALA A 276 10.94 7.89 16.69
CA ALA A 276 11.34 7.69 15.29
C ALA A 276 12.87 7.76 15.13
N CYS A 277 13.42 6.88 14.33
CA CYS A 277 14.80 6.98 13.89
C CYS A 277 15.05 8.35 13.25
N GLU A 278 16.04 9.08 13.69
CA GLU A 278 16.32 10.46 13.26
C GLU A 278 16.74 10.52 11.80
N ASP A 279 17.50 9.54 11.32
CA ASP A 279 18.02 9.48 9.96
C ASP A 279 16.90 9.32 8.93
N CYS A 280 16.02 8.32 9.07
CA CYS A 280 14.90 8.09 8.15
C CYS A 280 13.57 8.71 8.58
N SER A 281 13.55 9.46 9.68
CA SER A 281 12.32 10.05 10.25
C SER A 281 11.18 9.03 10.45
N GLY A 282 11.52 7.81 10.85
CA GLY A 282 10.59 6.72 11.12
C GLY A 282 10.05 5.98 9.89
N LEU A 283 10.60 6.19 8.70
CA LEU A 283 10.20 5.48 7.49
C LEU A 283 10.82 4.07 7.41
N GLY A 284 12.01 3.88 7.96
CA GLY A 284 12.80 2.64 7.84
C GLY A 284 13.65 2.58 6.58
N PHE A 285 13.40 3.46 5.62
CA PHE A 285 14.11 3.52 4.34
C PHE A 285 14.28 4.98 3.89
N HIS A 286 15.18 5.17 2.93
CA HIS A 286 15.35 6.41 2.19
C HIS A 286 14.96 6.21 0.74
N ASN A 287 14.17 7.13 0.20
CA ASN A 287 13.92 7.15 -1.24
C ASN A 287 15.12 7.82 -1.93
N ALA A 288 16.04 7.02 -2.39
CA ALA A 288 17.29 7.47 -2.98
C ALA A 288 17.46 6.98 -4.42
N VAL A 289 18.37 7.62 -5.15
CA VAL A 289 18.72 7.19 -6.51
C VAL A 289 19.42 5.83 -6.44
N ASP A 290 18.87 4.85 -7.14
CA ASP A 290 19.50 3.54 -7.31
C ASP A 290 20.52 3.61 -8.45
N VAL A 291 21.76 3.33 -8.12
CA VAL A 291 22.86 3.36 -9.08
C VAL A 291 22.70 2.34 -10.19
N ASP A 292 22.12 1.17 -9.90
CA ASP A 292 21.90 0.16 -10.91
C ASP A 292 20.72 0.49 -11.85
N LEU A 293 19.77 1.34 -11.40
CA LEU A 293 18.75 1.91 -12.29
C LEU A 293 19.35 3.05 -13.16
N VAL A 294 20.39 3.71 -12.68
CA VAL A 294 21.13 4.71 -13.44
C VAL A 294 22.08 4.07 -14.46
N LEU A 295 22.71 2.96 -14.10
CA LEU A 295 23.61 2.16 -14.93
C LEU A 295 23.09 0.73 -15.10
N PRO A 296 21.96 0.53 -15.81
CA PRO A 296 21.28 -0.77 -15.89
C PRO A 296 22.04 -1.80 -16.71
N ASP A 297 22.84 -1.35 -17.69
CA ASP A 297 23.63 -2.20 -18.57
C ASP A 297 25.07 -1.68 -18.64
N LYS A 298 25.93 -2.36 -17.91
CA LYS A 298 27.35 -2.01 -17.83
C LYS A 298 28.17 -2.44 -19.07
N SER A 299 27.57 -3.18 -20.00
CA SER A 299 28.19 -3.54 -21.28
C SER A 299 28.11 -2.39 -22.29
N LEU A 300 27.22 -1.42 -22.08
CA LEU A 300 27.10 -0.24 -22.94
C LEU A 300 28.23 0.76 -22.65
N SER A 301 28.62 1.49 -23.70
CA SER A 301 29.51 2.63 -23.60
C SER A 301 28.77 3.93 -23.31
N LEU A 302 29.48 4.99 -22.96
CA LEU A 302 28.91 6.34 -22.81
C LEU A 302 28.24 6.82 -24.11
N ASP A 303 28.82 6.51 -25.27
CA ASP A 303 28.27 6.82 -26.60
C ASP A 303 26.95 6.07 -26.87
N GLN A 304 26.86 4.86 -26.37
CA GLN A 304 25.65 4.03 -26.49
C GLN A 304 24.58 4.36 -25.43
N GLY A 305 24.88 5.29 -24.52
CA GLY A 305 23.94 5.75 -23.51
C GLY A 305 23.90 4.91 -22.24
N ALA A 306 25.02 4.39 -21.77
CA ALA A 306 25.15 3.61 -20.54
C ALA A 306 24.50 4.28 -19.32
N ILE A 307 24.46 5.63 -19.26
CA ILE A 307 23.82 6.39 -18.19
C ILE A 307 22.34 6.61 -18.56
N ALA A 308 21.44 5.76 -18.07
CA ALA A 308 20.05 5.71 -18.47
C ALA A 308 19.28 7.05 -18.38
N PRO A 309 19.40 7.89 -17.33
CA PRO A 309 18.76 9.22 -17.29
C PRO A 309 19.21 10.16 -18.40
N TYR A 310 20.35 9.90 -19.00
CA TYR A 310 20.99 10.71 -20.07
C TYR A 310 21.26 9.89 -21.32
N SER A 311 20.59 8.78 -21.54
CA SER A 311 20.77 7.89 -22.71
C SER A 311 20.56 8.58 -24.06
N SER A 312 19.80 9.69 -24.09
CA SER A 312 19.63 10.53 -25.28
C SER A 312 20.72 11.58 -25.48
N ALA A 313 21.67 11.70 -24.54
CA ALA A 313 22.79 12.64 -24.67
C ALA A 313 23.74 12.16 -25.77
N LYS A 314 24.07 13.05 -26.71
CA LYS A 314 24.91 12.79 -27.84
C LYS A 314 26.09 13.77 -27.87
N PRO A 315 27.18 13.48 -28.63
CA PRO A 315 28.27 14.41 -28.81
C PRO A 315 27.77 15.83 -29.06
N GLY A 316 28.37 16.81 -28.39
CA GLY A 316 27.95 18.22 -28.43
C GLY A 316 26.90 18.63 -27.42
N THR A 317 26.22 17.69 -26.76
CA THR A 317 25.24 18.03 -25.72
C THR A 317 25.91 18.23 -24.34
N TYR A 318 25.28 19.05 -23.50
CA TYR A 318 25.81 19.45 -22.19
C TYR A 318 26.26 18.28 -21.31
N TYR A 319 25.41 17.30 -21.10
CA TYR A 319 25.71 16.16 -20.21
C TYR A 319 26.73 15.21 -20.83
N TYR A 320 26.63 14.98 -22.13
CA TYR A 320 27.61 14.14 -22.84
C TYR A 320 29.04 14.69 -22.70
N GLU A 321 29.23 15.99 -22.93
CA GLU A 321 30.55 16.63 -22.85
C GLU A 321 31.13 16.62 -21.42
N ILE A 322 30.28 16.69 -20.40
CA ILE A 322 30.70 16.52 -19.01
C ILE A 322 31.26 15.10 -18.81
N PHE A 323 30.49 14.07 -19.22
CA PHE A 323 30.90 12.68 -19.04
C PHE A 323 32.16 12.35 -19.86
N ALA A 324 32.26 12.83 -21.10
CA ALA A 324 33.40 12.67 -21.94
C ALA A 324 34.67 13.36 -21.36
N THR A 325 34.47 14.53 -20.75
CA THR A 325 35.58 15.26 -20.09
C THR A 325 36.10 14.52 -18.87
N ILE A 326 35.20 13.95 -18.05
CA ILE A 326 35.56 13.14 -16.89
C ILE A 326 36.27 11.86 -17.34
N ALA A 327 35.73 11.15 -18.32
CA ALA A 327 36.34 9.95 -18.87
C ALA A 327 37.75 10.21 -19.37
N LYS A 328 37.94 11.25 -20.21
CA LYS A 328 39.25 11.67 -20.78
C LYS A 328 40.24 12.02 -19.70
N ARG A 329 39.83 12.67 -18.61
CA ARG A 329 40.71 13.04 -17.48
C ARG A 329 41.38 11.83 -16.85
N HIS A 330 40.69 10.69 -16.82
CA HIS A 330 41.18 9.43 -16.26
C HIS A 330 41.70 8.46 -17.34
N GLY A 331 41.92 8.94 -18.58
CA GLY A 331 42.42 8.10 -19.68
C GLY A 331 41.42 7.06 -20.21
N PHE A 332 40.13 7.22 -19.92
CA PHE A 332 39.09 6.33 -20.43
C PHE A 332 38.42 6.95 -21.66
N THR A 333 38.06 6.12 -22.65
CA THR A 333 37.42 6.55 -23.89
C THR A 333 35.91 6.25 -23.84
N VAL A 334 35.10 7.13 -24.44
CA VAL A 334 33.63 7.10 -24.35
C VAL A 334 32.97 5.95 -25.14
N ASP A 335 33.71 5.32 -26.06
CA ASP A 335 33.28 4.20 -26.92
C ASP A 335 33.45 2.83 -26.25
N ARG A 336 34.17 2.74 -25.14
CA ARG A 336 34.38 1.48 -24.40
C ARG A 336 33.24 1.20 -23.41
N PRO A 337 32.94 -0.09 -23.15
CA PRO A 337 31.98 -0.47 -22.15
C PRO A 337 32.26 0.16 -20.78
N ILE A 338 31.19 0.65 -20.09
CA ILE A 338 31.36 1.31 -18.77
C ILE A 338 31.86 0.32 -17.70
N SER A 339 31.70 -0.99 -17.93
CA SER A 339 32.27 -2.04 -17.06
C SER A 339 33.78 -2.05 -17.02
N GLU A 340 34.45 -1.52 -18.06
CA GLU A 340 35.90 -1.41 -18.14
C GLU A 340 36.41 -0.06 -17.59
N ALA A 341 35.51 0.84 -17.22
CA ALA A 341 35.90 2.15 -16.71
C ALA A 341 36.56 2.06 -15.33
N PRO A 342 37.63 2.82 -15.08
CA PRO A 342 38.16 2.99 -13.74
C PRO A 342 37.08 3.42 -12.76
N LYS A 343 37.16 2.97 -11.51
CA LYS A 343 36.18 3.31 -10.48
C LYS A 343 36.04 4.82 -10.28
N GLU A 344 37.12 5.55 -10.42
CA GLU A 344 37.19 7.02 -10.32
C GLU A 344 36.33 7.71 -11.38
N VAL A 345 36.23 7.16 -12.59
CA VAL A 345 35.35 7.67 -13.66
C VAL A 345 33.87 7.48 -13.24
N ILE A 346 33.53 6.29 -12.76
CA ILE A 346 32.16 5.98 -12.34
C ILE A 346 31.75 6.83 -11.14
N ASP A 347 32.64 6.94 -10.14
CA ASP A 347 32.39 7.73 -8.93
C ASP A 347 32.27 9.23 -9.25
N GLU A 348 33.11 9.82 -10.09
CA GLU A 348 33.01 11.23 -10.49
C GLU A 348 31.74 11.49 -11.34
N ILE A 349 31.33 10.57 -12.21
CA ILE A 349 30.06 10.69 -12.96
C ILE A 349 28.88 10.63 -12.03
N LEU A 350 28.84 9.67 -11.11
CA LEU A 350 27.68 9.41 -10.26
C LEU A 350 27.57 10.40 -9.10
N TYR A 351 28.67 10.69 -8.41
CA TYR A 351 28.66 11.45 -7.16
C TYR A 351 29.26 12.84 -7.25
N GLY A 352 29.91 13.16 -8.41
CA GLY A 352 30.43 14.47 -8.70
C GLY A 352 31.94 14.63 -8.59
N THR A 353 32.46 15.72 -9.17
CA THR A 353 33.88 16.02 -9.18
C THR A 353 34.27 16.90 -7.99
N LYS A 354 35.36 16.56 -7.29
CA LYS A 354 35.89 17.39 -6.19
C LYS A 354 36.62 18.65 -6.71
N LYS A 355 37.07 18.64 -7.97
CA LYS A 355 37.78 19.72 -8.63
C LYS A 355 37.01 20.18 -9.85
N GLU A 356 37.22 21.43 -10.21
CA GLU A 356 36.64 22.00 -11.44
C GLU A 356 37.07 21.22 -12.68
N ILE A 357 36.14 21.05 -13.61
CA ILE A 357 36.36 20.51 -14.94
C ILE A 357 36.03 21.59 -15.97
N SER A 358 36.85 21.67 -17.01
CA SER A 358 36.63 22.61 -18.12
C SER A 358 35.99 21.86 -19.28
N VAL A 359 34.71 22.13 -19.51
CA VAL A 359 33.89 21.44 -20.51
C VAL A 359 33.64 22.34 -21.71
N ARG A 360 33.82 21.81 -22.90
CA ARG A 360 33.66 22.52 -24.17
C ARG A 360 32.42 22.06 -24.90
N PHE A 361 31.46 22.96 -25.12
CA PHE A 361 30.22 22.61 -25.88
C PHE A 361 30.11 23.43 -27.15
N GLU A 362 29.44 22.84 -28.15
CA GLU A 362 29.02 23.53 -29.35
C GLU A 362 27.58 23.99 -29.19
N SER A 363 27.34 25.29 -29.26
CA SER A 363 25.99 25.84 -29.20
C SER A 363 25.29 25.67 -30.55
N HIS A 364 24.19 24.92 -30.60
CA HIS A 364 23.37 24.76 -31.82
C HIS A 364 22.74 26.07 -32.34
N PHE A 365 22.69 27.15 -31.54
CA PHE A 365 22.11 28.45 -31.93
C PHE A 365 23.13 29.52 -32.33
N ALA A 366 24.38 29.30 -32.09
CA ALA A 366 25.39 30.27 -32.47
C ALA A 366 26.69 29.53 -32.72
N SER A 367 27.16 29.38 -33.89
CA SER A 367 28.42 28.72 -34.28
C SER A 367 29.68 29.12 -33.45
N ARG A 368 29.52 29.17 -32.13
CA ARG A 368 30.52 29.53 -31.12
C ARG A 368 30.70 28.39 -30.11
N VAL A 369 31.91 27.93 -30.03
CA VAL A 369 32.35 27.04 -28.97
C VAL A 369 32.47 27.83 -27.68
N LYS A 370 31.74 27.39 -26.63
CA LYS A 370 31.85 27.94 -25.29
C LYS A 370 32.54 26.93 -24.37
N THR A 371 33.49 27.42 -23.62
CA THR A 371 34.11 26.62 -22.56
C THR A 371 33.56 27.10 -21.25
N HIS A 372 33.02 26.15 -20.45
CA HIS A 372 32.54 26.40 -19.10
C HIS A 372 33.37 25.62 -18.12
N THR A 373 33.83 26.30 -17.07
CA THR A 373 34.42 25.64 -15.91
C THR A 373 33.39 25.46 -14.84
N LEU A 374 33.24 24.21 -14.38
CA LEU A 374 32.21 23.84 -13.38
C LEU A 374 32.68 22.67 -12.50
N VAL A 375 32.14 22.59 -11.31
CA VAL A 375 32.19 21.39 -10.48
C VAL A 375 30.94 20.59 -10.80
N TRP A 376 31.11 19.38 -11.29
CA TRP A 376 29.98 18.48 -11.58
C TRP A 376 29.41 17.95 -10.28
N GLU A 377 28.11 18.13 -10.07
CA GLU A 377 27.40 17.69 -8.86
C GLU A 377 27.19 16.17 -8.77
N GLY A 378 27.36 15.44 -9.87
CA GLY A 378 27.05 14.02 -9.96
C GLY A 378 25.61 13.73 -10.41
N VAL A 379 25.43 12.60 -11.10
CA VAL A 379 24.10 12.14 -11.57
C VAL A 379 23.13 11.98 -10.41
N VAL A 380 23.58 11.39 -9.30
CA VAL A 380 22.74 11.14 -8.11
C VAL A 380 22.18 12.45 -7.55
N ASN A 381 23.04 13.42 -7.28
CA ASN A 381 22.62 14.71 -6.75
C ASN A 381 21.78 15.51 -7.75
N ASN A 382 22.12 15.43 -9.04
CA ASN A 382 21.35 16.08 -10.10
C ASN A 382 19.91 15.53 -10.17
N LEU A 383 19.73 14.21 -10.11
CA LEU A 383 18.39 13.60 -10.10
C LEU A 383 17.60 14.01 -8.86
N HIS A 384 18.21 13.99 -7.67
CA HIS A 384 17.57 14.45 -6.44
C HIS A 384 17.10 15.91 -6.53
N ARG A 385 18.00 16.81 -6.97
CA ARG A 385 17.67 18.23 -7.14
C ARG A 385 16.55 18.42 -8.16
N ARG A 386 16.62 17.74 -9.30
CA ARG A 386 15.58 17.82 -10.35
C ARG A 386 14.23 17.31 -9.85
N LYS A 387 14.20 16.27 -9.02
CA LYS A 387 12.95 15.76 -8.40
C LYS A 387 12.33 16.81 -7.47
N GLN A 388 13.14 17.47 -6.65
CA GLN A 388 12.67 18.52 -5.74
C GLN A 388 12.14 19.74 -6.49
N THR A 389 12.74 20.10 -7.63
CA THR A 389 12.37 21.29 -8.43
C THR A 389 11.35 21.01 -9.53
N ALA A 390 10.96 19.78 -9.75
CA ALA A 390 10.01 19.39 -10.79
C ALA A 390 8.61 19.96 -10.52
N MET A 391 8.10 20.76 -11.46
CA MET A 391 6.77 21.42 -11.34
C MET A 391 5.61 20.55 -11.80
N SER A 392 5.84 19.45 -12.52
CA SER A 392 4.77 18.58 -13.02
C SER A 392 4.90 17.16 -12.47
N GLU A 393 3.75 16.54 -12.16
CA GLU A 393 3.70 15.15 -11.70
C GLU A 393 4.28 14.17 -12.74
N ALA A 394 4.12 14.45 -14.03
CA ALA A 394 4.72 13.64 -15.10
C ALA A 394 6.26 13.71 -15.10
N ALA A 395 6.84 14.88 -14.77
CA ALA A 395 8.29 15.01 -14.63
C ALA A 395 8.80 14.30 -13.38
N LYS A 396 8.07 14.40 -12.26
CA LYS A 396 8.39 13.65 -11.03
C LYS A 396 8.33 12.14 -11.27
N ALA A 397 7.27 11.64 -11.92
CA ALA A 397 7.11 10.23 -12.23
C ALA A 397 8.27 9.66 -13.07
N LYS A 398 8.77 10.42 -14.06
CA LYS A 398 9.95 10.02 -14.82
C LYS A 398 11.23 9.96 -14.00
N LEU A 399 11.36 10.79 -12.98
CA LEU A 399 12.52 10.78 -12.09
C LEU A 399 12.40 9.68 -11.05
N ASP A 400 11.17 9.33 -10.64
CA ASP A 400 10.88 8.20 -9.76
C ASP A 400 11.32 6.86 -10.36
N GLU A 401 11.39 6.74 -11.69
CA GLU A 401 11.90 5.54 -12.36
C GLU A 401 13.38 5.22 -12.03
N TYR A 402 14.14 6.16 -11.47
CA TYR A 402 15.53 6.00 -11.05
C TYR A 402 15.71 5.96 -9.55
N MET A 403 14.59 5.98 -8.79
CA MET A 403 14.58 5.96 -7.33
C MET A 403 14.20 4.57 -6.83
N ALA A 404 14.83 4.17 -5.73
CA ALA A 404 14.46 2.98 -4.99
C ALA A 404 14.39 3.28 -3.50
N GLU A 405 13.63 2.46 -2.79
CA GLU A 405 13.63 2.46 -1.33
C GLU A 405 14.87 1.70 -0.85
N ILE A 406 15.81 2.44 -0.29
CA ILE A 406 17.06 1.89 0.26
C ILE A 406 16.92 1.84 1.77
N GLU A 407 17.18 0.68 2.36
CA GLU A 407 17.11 0.48 3.79
C GLU A 407 17.95 1.52 4.57
N CYS A 408 17.37 2.05 5.63
CA CYS A 408 18.08 3.02 6.50
C CYS A 408 19.23 2.34 7.23
N LYS A 409 20.43 2.85 7.06
CA LYS A 409 21.66 2.29 7.65
C LYS A 409 21.71 2.39 9.18
N THR A 410 20.97 3.31 9.77
CA THR A 410 20.94 3.56 11.21
C THR A 410 20.00 2.62 11.95
N CYS A 411 18.79 2.42 11.43
CA CYS A 411 17.79 1.57 12.09
C CYS A 411 17.57 0.20 11.40
N HIS A 412 18.22 -0.06 10.28
CA HIS A 412 18.10 -1.31 9.54
C HIS A 412 16.64 -1.70 9.31
N GLY A 413 15.86 -0.77 8.75
CA GLY A 413 14.43 -0.98 8.49
C GLY A 413 13.51 -0.89 9.70
N LYS A 414 14.03 -0.90 10.93
CA LYS A 414 13.25 -1.00 12.18
C LYS A 414 12.52 0.29 12.59
N ARG A 415 12.69 1.41 11.88
CA ARG A 415 11.95 2.67 12.03
C ARG A 415 12.14 3.44 13.35
N LEU A 416 12.54 2.79 14.43
CA LEU A 416 12.69 3.35 15.77
C LEU A 416 14.16 3.59 16.10
N LYS A 417 14.39 4.43 17.15
CA LYS A 417 15.72 4.67 17.72
C LYS A 417 16.27 3.39 18.37
N PRO A 418 17.60 3.17 18.37
CA PRO A 418 18.22 2.00 18.99
C PRO A 418 17.87 1.84 20.48
N GLU A 419 17.74 2.95 21.22
CA GLU A 419 17.41 2.94 22.64
C GLU A 419 15.98 2.40 22.90
N ILE A 420 15.06 2.65 21.97
CA ILE A 420 13.68 2.16 22.05
C ILE A 420 13.60 0.69 21.64
N LEU A 421 14.37 0.30 20.63
CA LEU A 421 14.48 -1.09 20.20
C LEU A 421 15.09 -2.00 21.27
N ALA A 422 15.90 -1.43 22.17
CA ALA A 422 16.50 -2.13 23.29
C ALA A 422 15.54 -2.33 24.48
N ILE A 423 14.28 -1.85 24.40
CA ILE A 423 13.23 -2.18 25.36
C ILE A 423 12.51 -3.43 24.85
N THR A 424 12.61 -4.51 25.61
CA THR A 424 12.17 -5.84 25.16
C THR A 424 11.17 -6.48 26.11
N ILE A 425 10.38 -7.41 25.59
CA ILE A 425 9.54 -8.34 26.33
C ILE A 425 9.93 -9.74 25.84
N ASN A 426 10.37 -10.62 26.75
CA ASN A 426 10.92 -11.95 26.39
C ASN A 426 11.93 -11.84 25.23
N ASP A 427 12.94 -10.97 25.39
CA ASP A 427 14.04 -10.70 24.45
C ASP A 427 13.63 -10.21 23.07
N LYS A 428 12.37 -9.81 22.87
CA LYS A 428 11.86 -9.30 21.61
C LYS A 428 11.49 -7.81 21.71
N SER A 429 11.97 -7.02 20.77
CA SER A 429 11.55 -5.63 20.59
C SER A 429 10.14 -5.54 20.01
N ILE A 430 9.51 -4.37 20.11
CA ILE A 430 8.19 -4.15 19.51
C ILE A 430 8.17 -4.41 18.00
N ILE A 431 9.26 -4.10 17.29
CA ILE A 431 9.36 -4.32 15.84
C ILE A 431 9.50 -5.81 15.53
N ASP A 432 10.29 -6.56 16.32
CA ASP A 432 10.42 -8.02 16.13
C ASP A 432 9.04 -8.71 16.22
N ILE A 433 8.13 -8.19 17.06
CA ILE A 433 6.75 -8.70 17.14
C ILE A 433 5.93 -8.28 15.92
N THR A 434 6.08 -7.04 15.46
CA THR A 434 5.32 -6.58 14.28
C THR A 434 5.78 -7.22 12.98
N ASP A 435 7.01 -7.72 12.92
CA ASP A 435 7.56 -8.43 11.76
C ASP A 435 7.18 -9.91 11.72
N MET A 436 6.61 -10.45 12.81
CA MET A 436 6.03 -11.80 12.81
C MET A 436 4.76 -11.86 11.96
N SER A 437 4.44 -13.06 11.46
CA SER A 437 3.09 -13.31 10.93
C SER A 437 2.04 -13.08 12.03
N ILE A 438 0.81 -12.70 11.62
CA ILE A 438 -0.30 -12.52 12.58
C ILE A 438 -0.51 -13.77 13.42
N THR A 439 -0.38 -14.96 12.82
CA THR A 439 -0.45 -16.24 13.54
C THR A 439 0.65 -16.37 14.59
N ASP A 440 1.89 -16.04 14.25
CA ASP A 440 3.01 -16.17 15.19
C ASP A 440 2.98 -15.10 16.27
N ALA A 441 2.54 -13.87 15.93
CA ALA A 441 2.30 -12.82 16.91
C ALA A 441 1.19 -13.24 17.92
N SER A 442 0.13 -13.92 17.45
CA SER A 442 -0.92 -14.46 18.32
C SER A 442 -0.40 -15.53 19.27
N LYS A 443 0.43 -16.46 18.78
CA LYS A 443 1.08 -17.48 19.62
C LYS A 443 2.05 -16.87 20.62
N TRP A 444 2.82 -15.86 20.18
CA TRP A 444 3.75 -15.18 21.06
C TRP A 444 3.02 -14.47 22.21
N ILE A 445 1.95 -13.73 21.91
CA ILE A 445 1.20 -13.03 22.97
C ILE A 445 0.61 -14.01 23.99
N ASP A 446 0.24 -15.24 23.58
CA ASP A 446 -0.23 -16.27 24.49
C ASP A 446 0.90 -16.80 25.40
N SER A 447 2.11 -16.92 24.87
CA SER A 447 3.27 -17.47 25.59
C SER A 447 3.92 -16.51 26.60
N VAL A 448 3.61 -15.19 26.52
CA VAL A 448 4.21 -14.21 27.42
C VAL A 448 3.52 -14.26 28.77
N GLU A 449 4.30 -14.53 29.82
CA GLU A 449 3.89 -14.45 31.22
C GLU A 449 4.52 -13.23 31.89
N PHE A 450 3.81 -12.63 32.81
CA PHE A 450 4.27 -11.46 33.59
C PHE A 450 4.18 -11.79 35.09
N ASP A 451 5.08 -11.20 35.86
CA ASP A 451 5.05 -11.24 37.31
C ASP A 451 3.76 -10.61 37.89
N ASP A 452 3.39 -10.96 39.10
CA ASP A 452 2.13 -10.55 39.75
C ASP A 452 1.88 -9.04 39.71
N GLY A 453 2.91 -8.23 39.80
CA GLY A 453 2.80 -6.77 39.76
C GLY A 453 2.39 -6.21 38.40
N ARG A 454 2.80 -6.88 37.30
CA ARG A 454 2.54 -6.45 35.91
C ARG A 454 1.36 -7.22 35.28
N ALA A 455 1.02 -8.39 35.81
CA ALA A 455 0.04 -9.30 35.26
C ALA A 455 -1.34 -8.67 35.09
N LEU A 456 -1.80 -7.86 36.03
CA LEU A 456 -3.12 -7.24 35.97
C LEU A 456 -3.25 -6.27 34.79
N VAL A 457 -2.26 -5.39 34.61
CA VAL A 457 -2.23 -4.40 33.51
C VAL A 457 -2.00 -5.11 32.17
N ALA A 458 -1.05 -6.03 32.13
CA ALA A 458 -0.73 -6.80 30.93
C ALA A 458 -1.90 -7.66 30.47
N GLY A 459 -2.66 -8.26 31.40
CA GLY A 459 -3.78 -9.15 31.09
C GLY A 459 -4.88 -8.46 30.26
N GLN A 460 -5.26 -7.23 30.63
CA GLN A 460 -6.24 -6.46 29.87
C GLN A 460 -5.74 -6.11 28.45
N ILE A 461 -4.50 -5.64 28.35
CA ILE A 461 -3.89 -5.26 27.07
C ILE A 461 -3.74 -6.51 26.17
N LYS A 462 -3.24 -7.62 26.72
CA LYS A 462 -3.13 -8.90 25.98
C LYS A 462 -4.47 -9.36 25.42
N LYS A 463 -5.57 -9.25 26.18
CA LYS A 463 -6.91 -9.61 25.73
C LYS A 463 -7.32 -8.82 24.50
N GLU A 464 -7.08 -7.50 24.50
CA GLU A 464 -7.40 -6.62 23.38
C GLU A 464 -6.56 -6.92 22.14
N ILE A 465 -5.25 -7.13 22.31
CA ILE A 465 -4.36 -7.50 21.20
C ILE A 465 -4.81 -8.84 20.60
N LYS A 466 -5.05 -9.83 21.46
CA LYS A 466 -5.47 -11.17 21.01
C LYS A 466 -6.78 -11.17 20.26
N ALA A 467 -7.78 -10.43 20.75
CA ALA A 467 -9.06 -10.30 20.06
C ALA A 467 -8.88 -9.76 18.64
N ARG A 468 -8.09 -8.69 18.47
CA ARG A 468 -7.82 -8.09 17.15
C ARG A 468 -7.01 -9.00 16.23
N LEU A 469 -6.01 -9.70 16.77
CA LEU A 469 -5.23 -10.69 15.98
C LEU A 469 -6.13 -11.84 15.52
N ASN A 470 -7.02 -12.34 16.39
CA ASN A 470 -7.95 -13.40 16.04
C ASN A 470 -8.91 -12.98 14.93
N PHE A 471 -9.43 -11.74 14.94
CA PHE A 471 -10.27 -11.25 13.85
C PHE A 471 -9.52 -11.21 12.51
N LEU A 472 -8.24 -10.85 12.52
CA LEU A 472 -7.43 -10.89 11.31
C LEU A 472 -7.22 -12.32 10.81
N ILE A 473 -7.05 -13.29 11.70
CA ILE A 473 -6.96 -14.72 11.36
C ILE A 473 -8.29 -15.23 10.79
N GLU A 474 -9.42 -14.86 11.40
CA GLU A 474 -10.76 -15.25 10.96
C GLU A 474 -11.12 -14.74 9.57
N VAL A 475 -10.63 -13.55 9.19
CA VAL A 475 -10.83 -13.02 7.83
C VAL A 475 -9.78 -13.50 6.82
N GLY A 476 -8.92 -14.47 7.18
CA GLY A 476 -7.93 -15.09 6.30
C GLY A 476 -6.71 -14.21 5.99
N LEU A 477 -6.28 -13.37 6.95
CA LEU A 477 -5.09 -12.52 6.84
C LEU A 477 -3.95 -12.98 7.77
N ASP A 478 -3.98 -14.23 8.18
CA ASP A 478 -3.06 -14.88 9.11
C ASP A 478 -1.59 -14.83 8.67
N TYR A 479 -1.35 -14.79 7.36
CA TYR A 479 -0.01 -14.73 6.73
C TYR A 479 0.63 -13.34 6.72
N LEU A 480 -0.14 -12.25 6.92
CA LEU A 480 0.39 -10.90 6.92
C LEU A 480 1.25 -10.62 8.15
N THR A 481 2.13 -9.61 8.05
CA THR A 481 2.85 -9.04 9.19
C THR A 481 2.23 -7.71 9.60
N LEU A 482 2.31 -7.36 10.88
CA LEU A 482 1.79 -6.08 11.38
C LEU A 482 2.61 -4.88 10.88
N SER A 483 3.89 -5.10 10.54
CA SER A 483 4.80 -4.09 9.98
C SER A 483 4.54 -3.78 8.51
N ARG A 484 3.81 -4.66 7.78
CA ARG A 484 3.54 -4.49 6.35
C ARG A 484 2.87 -3.16 6.06
N SER A 485 3.41 -2.41 5.11
CA SER A 485 2.86 -1.11 4.71
C SER A 485 1.46 -1.27 4.08
N ALA A 486 0.52 -0.43 4.50
CA ALA A 486 -0.85 -0.42 3.96
C ALA A 486 -0.88 -0.14 2.44
N GLY A 487 0.12 0.58 1.91
CA GLY A 487 0.23 0.87 0.48
C GLY A 487 0.60 -0.33 -0.40
N THR A 488 1.09 -1.43 0.20
CA THR A 488 1.48 -2.66 -0.51
C THR A 488 0.40 -3.74 -0.48
N LEU A 489 -0.74 -3.46 0.17
CA LEU A 489 -1.85 -4.38 0.29
C LEU A 489 -2.67 -4.40 -1.00
N SER A 490 -3.17 -5.57 -1.36
CA SER A 490 -4.21 -5.69 -2.38
C SER A 490 -5.53 -5.04 -1.93
N GLY A 491 -6.43 -4.76 -2.87
CA GLY A 491 -7.74 -4.21 -2.55
C GLY A 491 -8.52 -5.07 -1.56
N GLY A 492 -8.54 -6.38 -1.77
CA GLY A 492 -9.20 -7.35 -0.89
C GLY A 492 -8.53 -7.45 0.48
N GLU A 493 -7.20 -7.46 0.59
CA GLU A 493 -6.50 -7.44 1.88
C GLU A 493 -6.84 -6.18 2.68
N SER A 494 -6.83 -5.01 2.04
CA SER A 494 -7.17 -3.73 2.69
C SER A 494 -8.62 -3.70 3.18
N GLN A 495 -9.56 -4.22 2.40
CA GLN A 495 -10.97 -4.32 2.77
C GLN A 495 -11.18 -5.25 3.97
N ARG A 496 -10.55 -6.41 3.99
CA ARG A 496 -10.62 -7.38 5.10
C ARG A 496 -10.00 -6.84 6.38
N ILE A 497 -8.91 -6.07 6.30
CA ILE A 497 -8.35 -5.39 7.46
C ILE A 497 -9.38 -4.42 8.07
N ARG A 498 -10.08 -3.64 7.24
CA ARG A 498 -11.15 -2.76 7.73
C ARG A 498 -12.30 -3.54 8.33
N LEU A 499 -12.72 -4.64 7.68
CA LEU A 499 -13.75 -5.53 8.21
C LEU A 499 -13.34 -6.05 9.58
N ALA A 500 -12.15 -6.61 9.73
CA ALA A 500 -11.63 -7.09 11.01
C ALA A 500 -11.60 -6.00 12.08
N THR A 501 -11.21 -4.77 11.72
CA THR A 501 -11.21 -3.62 12.63
C THR A 501 -12.62 -3.26 13.10
N GLN A 502 -13.61 -3.30 12.19
CA GLN A 502 -15.01 -3.00 12.53
C GLN A 502 -15.65 -4.11 13.36
N ILE A 503 -15.36 -5.38 13.07
CA ILE A 503 -15.78 -6.52 13.91
C ILE A 503 -15.21 -6.35 15.32
N GLY A 504 -13.91 -6.00 15.41
CA GLY A 504 -13.22 -5.76 16.68
C GLY A 504 -13.81 -4.63 17.51
N ALA A 505 -14.49 -3.66 16.89
CA ALA A 505 -15.18 -2.58 17.60
C ALA A 505 -16.44 -3.05 18.35
N GLY A 506 -16.98 -4.26 18.06
CA GLY A 506 -18.09 -4.87 18.79
C GLY A 506 -19.40 -4.07 18.72
N LEU A 507 -19.63 -3.32 17.65
CA LEU A 507 -20.86 -2.52 17.48
C LEU A 507 -22.07 -3.42 17.26
N VAL A 508 -23.18 -3.05 17.86
CA VAL A 508 -24.46 -3.77 17.80
C VAL A 508 -25.58 -2.86 17.28
N GLY A 509 -26.51 -3.41 16.51
CA GLY A 509 -27.65 -2.66 15.97
C GLY A 509 -27.29 -1.73 14.81
N VAL A 510 -26.21 -1.99 14.11
CA VAL A 510 -25.69 -1.19 12.98
C VAL A 510 -26.03 -1.88 11.66
N VAL A 511 -26.16 -1.10 10.58
CA VAL A 511 -26.23 -1.61 9.21
C VAL A 511 -24.84 -1.57 8.60
N TYR A 512 -24.24 -2.73 8.32
CA TYR A 512 -23.00 -2.83 7.56
C TYR A 512 -23.31 -2.99 6.07
N VAL A 513 -22.66 -2.21 5.23
CA VAL A 513 -22.76 -2.31 3.77
C VAL A 513 -21.39 -2.68 3.23
N LEU A 514 -21.27 -3.86 2.64
CA LEU A 514 -20.03 -4.41 2.13
C LEU A 514 -20.05 -4.52 0.60
N ASP A 515 -18.93 -4.19 -0.05
CA ASP A 515 -18.78 -4.30 -1.49
C ASP A 515 -17.83 -5.47 -1.82
N GLU A 516 -18.41 -6.57 -2.30
CA GLU A 516 -17.69 -7.76 -2.76
C GLU A 516 -16.57 -8.24 -1.78
N PRO A 517 -16.89 -8.57 -0.54
CA PRO A 517 -15.88 -8.91 0.46
C PRO A 517 -15.12 -10.22 0.16
N SER A 518 -15.65 -11.09 -0.71
CA SER A 518 -15.02 -12.35 -1.15
C SER A 518 -13.91 -12.16 -2.18
N ILE A 519 -13.68 -10.93 -2.64
CA ILE A 519 -12.79 -10.63 -3.76
C ILE A 519 -11.33 -11.07 -3.51
N GLY A 520 -10.71 -11.72 -4.50
CA GLY A 520 -9.33 -12.20 -4.41
C GLY A 520 -9.11 -13.30 -3.36
N LEU A 521 -10.19 -13.93 -2.87
CA LEU A 521 -10.12 -15.04 -1.94
C LEU A 521 -10.14 -16.37 -2.66
N HIS A 522 -9.28 -17.27 -2.18
CA HIS A 522 -9.46 -18.69 -2.44
C HIS A 522 -10.71 -19.20 -1.71
N GLN A 523 -11.40 -20.21 -2.24
CA GLN A 523 -12.65 -20.73 -1.65
C GLN A 523 -12.49 -21.14 -0.18
N ARG A 524 -11.36 -21.71 0.20
CA ARG A 524 -11.03 -22.03 1.60
C ARG A 524 -11.10 -20.80 2.53
N ASP A 525 -10.56 -19.67 2.07
CA ASP A 525 -10.50 -18.45 2.86
C ASP A 525 -11.87 -17.74 2.84
N ASN A 526 -12.65 -17.92 1.77
CA ASN A 526 -14.03 -17.44 1.67
C ASN A 526 -14.95 -18.08 2.73
N GLU A 527 -14.80 -19.38 2.98
CA GLU A 527 -15.56 -20.06 4.06
C GLU A 527 -15.30 -19.44 5.45
N LYS A 528 -14.04 -19.04 5.74
CA LYS A 528 -13.71 -18.35 7.01
C LYS A 528 -14.39 -16.98 7.08
N LEU A 529 -14.29 -16.20 6.00
CA LEU A 529 -14.94 -14.89 5.91
C LEU A 529 -16.44 -14.99 6.14
N LEU A 530 -17.11 -15.94 5.48
CA LEU A 530 -18.56 -16.13 5.60
C LEU A 530 -18.97 -16.44 7.05
N LYS A 531 -18.20 -17.24 7.78
CA LYS A 531 -18.43 -17.47 9.22
C LYS A 531 -18.34 -16.19 10.03
N SER A 532 -17.33 -15.34 9.75
CA SER A 532 -17.17 -14.05 10.45
C SER A 532 -18.33 -13.09 10.15
N LEU A 533 -18.82 -13.06 8.90
CA LEU A 533 -20.01 -12.27 8.53
C LEU A 533 -21.27 -12.79 9.24
N ARG A 534 -21.41 -14.09 9.39
CA ARG A 534 -22.53 -14.69 10.14
C ARG A 534 -22.48 -14.29 11.62
N ASN A 535 -21.32 -14.36 12.25
CA ASN A 535 -21.13 -13.91 13.62
C ASN A 535 -21.57 -12.44 13.82
N LEU A 536 -21.27 -11.56 12.86
CA LEU A 536 -21.72 -10.16 12.91
C LEU A 536 -23.26 -10.02 12.92
N THR A 537 -23.96 -10.84 12.15
CA THR A 537 -25.43 -10.86 12.15
C THR A 537 -25.99 -11.40 13.47
N GLU A 538 -25.39 -12.44 14.04
CA GLU A 538 -25.78 -13.02 15.31
C GLU A 538 -25.62 -12.05 16.50
N LEU A 539 -24.71 -11.07 16.37
CA LEU A 539 -24.58 -9.97 17.33
C LEU A 539 -25.71 -8.93 17.22
N GLY A 540 -26.70 -9.10 16.33
CA GLY A 540 -27.83 -8.18 16.16
C GLY A 540 -27.54 -7.04 15.18
N ASN A 541 -26.69 -7.26 14.17
CA ASN A 541 -26.42 -6.31 13.09
C ASN A 541 -27.12 -6.73 11.79
N THR A 542 -27.46 -5.75 10.97
CA THR A 542 -27.94 -6.01 9.61
C THR A 542 -26.77 -5.91 8.64
N LEU A 543 -26.53 -6.96 7.86
CA LEU A 543 -25.53 -6.97 6.82
C LEU A 543 -26.17 -6.84 5.45
N ILE A 544 -25.74 -5.88 4.66
CA ILE A 544 -26.06 -5.75 3.24
C ILE A 544 -24.75 -5.97 2.47
N VAL A 545 -24.70 -7.05 1.69
CA VAL A 545 -23.52 -7.46 0.94
C VAL A 545 -23.81 -7.40 -0.54
N VAL A 546 -23.08 -6.61 -1.29
CA VAL A 546 -23.09 -6.66 -2.76
C VAL A 546 -22.17 -7.80 -3.17
N GLU A 547 -22.72 -8.86 -3.77
CA GLU A 547 -21.93 -10.06 -4.05
C GLU A 547 -22.42 -10.84 -5.29
N HIS A 548 -21.45 -11.63 -5.83
CA HIS A 548 -21.66 -12.49 -6.98
C HIS A 548 -21.31 -13.95 -6.69
N ASP A 549 -20.69 -14.22 -5.56
CA ASP A 549 -20.24 -15.54 -5.14
C ASP A 549 -21.43 -16.43 -4.75
N GLU A 550 -21.44 -17.67 -5.23
CA GLU A 550 -22.54 -18.62 -5.00
C GLU A 550 -22.62 -19.03 -3.51
N ASP A 551 -21.48 -19.27 -2.85
CA ASP A 551 -21.44 -19.70 -1.46
C ASP A 551 -21.96 -18.61 -0.53
N THR A 552 -21.65 -17.35 -0.83
CA THR A 552 -22.19 -16.17 -0.15
C THR A 552 -23.71 -16.07 -0.30
N MET A 553 -24.23 -16.29 -1.53
CA MET A 553 -25.68 -16.30 -1.79
C MET A 553 -26.39 -17.45 -1.08
N ARG A 554 -25.79 -18.65 -1.02
CA ARG A 554 -26.33 -19.78 -0.26
C ARG A 554 -26.43 -19.55 1.24
N MET A 555 -25.51 -18.78 1.80
CA MET A 555 -25.48 -18.48 3.23
C MET A 555 -26.39 -17.29 3.60
N ALA A 556 -26.84 -16.51 2.64
CA ALA A 556 -27.68 -15.33 2.86
C ALA A 556 -29.05 -15.70 3.43
N ASP A 557 -29.55 -14.90 4.36
CA ASP A 557 -30.92 -15.02 4.84
C ASP A 557 -31.94 -14.45 3.83
N TYR A 558 -31.51 -13.48 3.04
CA TYR A 558 -32.33 -12.80 2.05
C TYR A 558 -31.48 -12.33 0.87
N ILE A 559 -32.01 -12.49 -0.34
CA ILE A 559 -31.32 -12.09 -1.58
C ILE A 559 -32.22 -11.14 -2.35
N VAL A 560 -31.62 -10.13 -2.97
CA VAL A 560 -32.27 -9.20 -3.89
C VAL A 560 -31.48 -9.19 -5.20
N ASP A 561 -32.11 -9.70 -6.24
CA ASP A 561 -31.54 -9.71 -7.60
C ASP A 561 -31.97 -8.47 -8.38
N ILE A 562 -31.00 -7.66 -8.80
CA ILE A 562 -31.21 -6.37 -9.45
C ILE A 562 -30.84 -6.46 -10.93
N GLY A 563 -31.81 -6.13 -11.80
CA GLY A 563 -31.64 -6.28 -13.24
C GLY A 563 -32.75 -5.59 -14.02
N PRO A 564 -33.23 -6.25 -15.12
CA PRO A 564 -32.73 -7.50 -15.74
C PRO A 564 -31.43 -7.33 -16.53
N GLY A 565 -31.06 -6.09 -16.87
CA GLY A 565 -29.86 -5.74 -17.63
C GLY A 565 -28.94 -4.79 -16.87
N ALA A 566 -28.02 -4.17 -17.58
CA ALA A 566 -27.10 -3.16 -17.07
C ALA A 566 -27.49 -1.74 -17.52
N GLY A 567 -27.01 -0.71 -16.82
CA GLY A 567 -27.24 0.70 -17.17
C GLY A 567 -28.70 1.05 -17.25
N VAL A 568 -29.13 1.61 -18.40
CA VAL A 568 -30.54 2.00 -18.64
C VAL A 568 -31.51 0.83 -18.68
N HIS A 569 -31.03 -0.38 -18.92
CA HIS A 569 -31.84 -1.61 -18.91
C HIS A 569 -31.90 -2.29 -17.53
N GLY A 570 -31.13 -1.78 -16.55
CA GLY A 570 -31.11 -2.24 -15.16
C GLY A 570 -32.07 -1.46 -14.26
N GLY A 571 -31.76 -1.45 -12.99
CA GLY A 571 -32.42 -0.60 -11.99
C GLY A 571 -33.78 -1.08 -11.50
N LYS A 572 -34.10 -2.37 -11.64
CA LYS A 572 -35.33 -2.99 -11.13
C LYS A 572 -35.01 -4.19 -10.25
N VAL A 573 -35.84 -4.48 -9.27
CA VAL A 573 -35.79 -5.76 -8.55
C VAL A 573 -36.44 -6.82 -9.44
N VAL A 574 -35.65 -7.84 -9.83
CA VAL A 574 -36.12 -8.95 -10.69
C VAL A 574 -36.68 -10.08 -9.83
N ALA A 575 -35.98 -10.41 -8.76
CA ALA A 575 -36.36 -11.42 -7.77
C ALA A 575 -35.87 -11.01 -6.39
N GLN A 576 -36.58 -11.47 -5.37
CA GLN A 576 -36.20 -11.26 -3.97
C GLN A 576 -36.73 -12.39 -3.10
N GLY A 577 -36.03 -12.76 -2.05
CA GLY A 577 -36.42 -13.80 -1.12
C GLY A 577 -35.24 -14.68 -0.70
N SER A 578 -35.52 -15.96 -0.41
CA SER A 578 -34.51 -16.96 -0.10
C SER A 578 -33.68 -17.36 -1.34
N TYR A 579 -32.66 -18.14 -1.13
CA TYR A 579 -31.85 -18.72 -2.24
C TYR A 579 -32.73 -19.50 -3.22
N ASP A 580 -33.67 -20.31 -2.72
CA ASP A 580 -34.58 -21.13 -3.53
C ASP A 580 -35.54 -20.26 -4.35
N ASP A 581 -36.00 -19.11 -3.82
CA ASP A 581 -36.83 -18.16 -4.55
C ASP A 581 -36.10 -17.60 -5.78
N ILE A 582 -34.83 -17.27 -5.63
CA ILE A 582 -33.99 -16.77 -6.75
C ILE A 582 -33.75 -17.86 -7.79
N VAL A 583 -33.42 -19.09 -7.36
CA VAL A 583 -33.18 -20.25 -8.23
C VAL A 583 -34.43 -20.58 -9.05
N SER A 584 -35.61 -20.43 -8.47
CA SER A 584 -36.89 -20.72 -9.12
C SER A 584 -37.36 -19.66 -10.11
N CYS A 585 -36.78 -18.44 -10.05
CA CYS A 585 -37.17 -17.31 -10.88
C CYS A 585 -36.52 -17.41 -12.28
N LYS A 586 -37.32 -17.74 -13.30
CA LYS A 586 -36.84 -17.87 -14.68
C LYS A 586 -36.37 -16.55 -15.32
N GLU A 587 -36.86 -15.42 -14.84
CA GLU A 587 -36.48 -14.09 -15.33
C GLU A 587 -35.15 -13.63 -14.76
N SER A 588 -34.72 -14.18 -13.61
CA SER A 588 -33.45 -13.91 -12.97
C SER A 588 -32.30 -14.57 -13.75
N ILE A 589 -31.37 -13.76 -14.26
CA ILE A 589 -30.14 -14.27 -14.89
C ILE A 589 -29.29 -14.97 -13.83
N THR A 590 -29.20 -14.41 -12.63
CA THR A 590 -28.56 -15.05 -11.47
C THR A 590 -29.18 -16.42 -11.18
N GLY A 591 -30.49 -16.51 -11.12
CA GLY A 591 -31.21 -17.77 -10.91
C GLY A 591 -30.96 -18.81 -12.01
N GLN A 592 -30.81 -18.38 -13.27
CA GLN A 592 -30.50 -19.29 -14.39
C GLN A 592 -29.11 -19.92 -14.25
N TYR A 593 -28.11 -19.20 -13.69
CA TYR A 593 -26.78 -19.76 -13.42
C TYR A 593 -26.78 -20.62 -12.15
N LEU A 594 -27.41 -20.19 -11.08
CA LEU A 594 -27.51 -20.95 -9.83
C LEU A 594 -28.28 -22.28 -9.99
N SER A 595 -29.31 -22.31 -10.86
CA SER A 595 -30.04 -23.53 -11.20
C SER A 595 -29.31 -24.46 -12.16
N GLY A 596 -28.21 -24.00 -12.76
CA GLY A 596 -27.49 -24.74 -13.82
C GLY A 596 -28.15 -24.71 -15.18
N ALA A 597 -29.27 -23.97 -15.35
CA ALA A 597 -29.90 -23.78 -16.67
C ALA A 597 -28.96 -23.12 -17.68
N LYS A 598 -28.14 -22.19 -17.19
CA LYS A 598 -26.96 -21.66 -17.90
C LYS A 598 -25.71 -22.04 -17.14
N LYS A 599 -24.68 -22.47 -17.83
CA LYS A 599 -23.37 -22.79 -17.21
C LYS A 599 -22.24 -22.60 -18.21
N ILE A 600 -21.07 -22.23 -17.70
CA ILE A 600 -19.81 -22.24 -18.45
C ILE A 600 -19.40 -23.69 -18.62
N LYS A 601 -19.25 -24.11 -19.87
CA LYS A 601 -19.01 -25.53 -20.22
C LYS A 601 -17.52 -25.84 -20.08
N VAL A 602 -17.19 -26.99 -19.51
CA VAL A 602 -15.82 -27.51 -19.48
C VAL A 602 -15.37 -27.86 -20.90
N PRO A 603 -14.19 -27.43 -21.37
CA PRO A 603 -13.67 -27.81 -22.69
C PRO A 603 -13.49 -29.33 -22.81
N LYS A 604 -13.90 -29.90 -23.92
CA LYS A 604 -13.76 -31.35 -24.16
C LYS A 604 -12.32 -31.78 -24.43
N LEU A 605 -11.49 -30.88 -24.91
CA LEU A 605 -10.09 -31.13 -25.26
C LEU A 605 -9.26 -30.02 -24.64
N ARG A 606 -8.12 -30.37 -24.03
CA ARG A 606 -7.10 -29.44 -23.52
C ARG A 606 -6.01 -29.26 -24.58
N ARG A 607 -5.61 -28.01 -24.81
CA ARG A 607 -4.47 -27.71 -25.68
C ARG A 607 -3.19 -28.19 -25.03
N LYS A 608 -2.30 -28.78 -25.81
CA LYS A 608 -0.96 -29.19 -25.38
C LYS A 608 0.07 -28.38 -26.15
N SER A 609 1.18 -28.09 -25.55
CA SER A 609 2.28 -27.37 -26.19
C SER A 609 3.61 -28.04 -25.85
N ASP A 610 4.48 -28.14 -26.84
CA ASP A 610 5.86 -28.57 -26.67
C ASP A 610 6.83 -27.40 -26.46
N LYS A 611 6.29 -26.18 -26.45
CA LYS A 611 7.03 -24.92 -26.26
C LYS A 611 6.71 -24.36 -24.89
N PHE A 612 7.74 -23.95 -24.16
CA PHE A 612 7.59 -23.47 -22.80
C PHE A 612 8.43 -22.21 -22.56
N ILE A 613 7.94 -21.34 -21.67
CA ILE A 613 8.78 -20.42 -20.90
C ILE A 613 9.12 -21.17 -19.61
N GLU A 614 10.40 -21.24 -19.27
CA GLU A 614 10.89 -21.92 -18.09
C GLU A 614 11.58 -20.92 -17.16
N ILE A 615 11.07 -20.81 -15.94
CA ILE A 615 11.67 -19.99 -14.86
C ILE A 615 12.38 -20.98 -13.94
N LYS A 616 13.66 -20.72 -13.64
CA LYS A 616 14.44 -21.54 -12.71
C LYS A 616 14.86 -20.76 -11.49
N GLY A 617 14.82 -21.43 -10.35
CA GLY A 617 15.32 -20.88 -9.10
C GLY A 617 14.55 -19.67 -8.61
N ALA A 618 13.25 -19.59 -8.82
CA ALA A 618 12.42 -18.47 -8.36
C ALA A 618 12.38 -18.42 -6.83
N ARG A 619 12.88 -17.31 -6.22
CA ARG A 619 13.01 -17.16 -4.76
C ARG A 619 12.67 -15.76 -4.24
N GLU A 620 11.96 -14.96 -5.05
CA GLU A 620 11.49 -13.65 -4.64
C GLU A 620 10.42 -13.76 -3.55
N ASN A 621 10.51 -12.92 -2.53
CA ASN A 621 9.61 -12.88 -1.37
C ASN A 621 9.52 -14.24 -0.65
N ASN A 622 8.36 -14.89 -0.70
CA ASN A 622 8.12 -16.18 -0.04
C ASN A 622 8.37 -17.41 -0.93
N LEU A 623 8.78 -17.22 -2.19
CA LEU A 623 9.05 -18.35 -3.09
C LEU A 623 10.27 -19.15 -2.65
N LYS A 624 10.14 -20.48 -2.62
CA LYS A 624 11.14 -21.41 -2.07
C LYS A 624 11.99 -22.06 -3.16
N ASN A 625 12.67 -21.25 -3.97
CA ASN A 625 13.58 -21.70 -5.03
C ASN A 625 12.91 -22.71 -5.98
N ILE A 626 11.77 -22.30 -6.55
CA ILE A 626 10.93 -23.15 -7.39
C ILE A 626 11.28 -23.02 -8.88
N ASP A 627 11.09 -24.12 -9.62
CA ASP A 627 11.19 -24.19 -11.07
C ASP A 627 9.79 -24.28 -11.70
N VAL A 628 9.48 -23.43 -12.65
CA VAL A 628 8.16 -23.32 -13.25
C VAL A 628 8.22 -23.38 -14.76
N LYS A 629 7.32 -24.19 -15.39
CA LYS A 629 7.15 -24.27 -16.84
C LYS A 629 5.78 -23.74 -17.23
N ILE A 630 5.75 -22.81 -18.17
CA ILE A 630 4.53 -22.19 -18.70
C ILE A 630 4.41 -22.58 -20.17
N PRO A 631 3.43 -23.41 -20.55
CA PRO A 631 3.25 -23.82 -21.94
C PRO A 631 2.76 -22.63 -22.80
N LEU A 632 3.33 -22.50 -24.00
CA LEU A 632 2.98 -21.43 -24.95
C LEU A 632 1.77 -21.83 -25.80
N GLY A 633 0.96 -20.83 -26.20
CA GLY A 633 -0.24 -21.03 -26.99
C GLY A 633 -1.40 -21.68 -26.23
N THR A 634 -1.43 -21.55 -24.92
CA THR A 634 -2.43 -22.12 -24.00
C THR A 634 -3.05 -21.10 -23.09
N LEU A 635 -4.19 -21.44 -22.49
CA LEU A 635 -4.74 -20.77 -21.32
C LEU A 635 -4.14 -21.42 -20.08
N THR A 636 -3.15 -20.76 -19.46
CA THR A 636 -2.49 -21.23 -18.24
C THR A 636 -2.97 -20.41 -17.05
N LEU A 637 -3.37 -21.08 -15.98
CA LEU A 637 -3.79 -20.42 -14.75
C LEU A 637 -2.79 -20.66 -13.62
N VAL A 638 -2.52 -19.60 -12.84
CA VAL A 638 -1.77 -19.66 -11.60
C VAL A 638 -2.76 -19.55 -10.45
N THR A 639 -2.89 -20.61 -9.68
CA THR A 639 -3.87 -20.77 -8.60
C THR A 639 -3.19 -20.95 -7.26
N GLY A 640 -3.96 -21.03 -6.19
CA GLY A 640 -3.49 -21.29 -4.82
C GLY A 640 -4.06 -20.29 -3.82
N VAL A 641 -3.87 -20.56 -2.54
CA VAL A 641 -4.40 -19.72 -1.44
C VAL A 641 -3.87 -18.29 -1.46
N SER A 642 -4.54 -17.38 -0.75
CA SER A 642 -4.08 -15.99 -0.61
C SER A 642 -2.68 -15.97 0.02
N GLY A 643 -1.77 -15.13 -0.52
CA GLY A 643 -0.39 -15.04 -0.04
C GLY A 643 0.53 -16.20 -0.42
N SER A 644 0.13 -17.16 -1.27
CA SER A 644 0.96 -18.30 -1.66
C SER A 644 2.14 -17.99 -2.59
N GLY A 645 2.27 -16.74 -3.08
CA GLY A 645 3.39 -16.30 -3.94
C GLY A 645 3.04 -16.13 -5.43
N LYS A 646 1.76 -16.19 -5.81
CA LYS A 646 1.31 -16.06 -7.20
C LYS A 646 1.81 -14.77 -7.88
N SER A 647 1.56 -13.62 -7.27
CA SER A 647 2.00 -12.33 -7.81
C SER A 647 3.52 -12.16 -7.80
N SER A 648 4.23 -12.75 -6.83
CA SER A 648 5.70 -12.79 -6.81
C SER A 648 6.25 -13.54 -8.02
N LEU A 649 5.66 -14.68 -8.37
CA LEU A 649 6.06 -15.47 -9.53
C LEU A 649 5.74 -14.76 -10.85
N VAL A 650 4.50 -14.27 -10.98
CA VAL A 650 3.99 -13.78 -12.26
C VAL A 650 4.39 -12.33 -12.51
N ASN A 651 4.14 -11.42 -11.54
CA ASN A 651 4.34 -9.99 -11.74
C ASN A 651 5.80 -9.59 -11.46
N GLU A 652 6.38 -10.07 -10.34
CA GLU A 652 7.73 -9.66 -9.95
C GLU A 652 8.83 -10.36 -10.76
N ILE A 653 8.72 -11.67 -11.02
CA ILE A 653 9.75 -12.42 -11.74
C ILE A 653 9.46 -12.46 -13.23
N LEU A 654 8.35 -13.10 -13.66
CA LEU A 654 8.08 -13.34 -15.08
C LEU A 654 7.88 -12.04 -15.85
N TYR A 655 6.92 -11.22 -15.45
CA TYR A 655 6.59 -10.00 -16.20
C TYR A 655 7.77 -9.04 -16.29
N LYS A 656 8.40 -8.73 -15.16
CA LYS A 656 9.57 -7.84 -15.13
C LYS A 656 10.76 -8.44 -15.87
N GLY A 657 10.97 -9.77 -15.78
CA GLY A 657 12.05 -10.46 -16.50
C GLY A 657 11.88 -10.40 -18.02
N VAL A 658 10.66 -10.68 -18.49
CA VAL A 658 10.33 -10.57 -19.91
C VAL A 658 10.43 -9.13 -20.40
N MET A 659 9.90 -8.16 -19.64
CA MET A 659 9.99 -6.73 -19.95
C MET A 659 11.44 -6.25 -20.04
N LYS A 660 12.31 -6.75 -19.17
CA LYS A 660 13.75 -6.44 -19.20
C LYS A 660 14.38 -6.97 -20.49
N LYS A 661 14.10 -8.21 -20.88
CA LYS A 661 14.71 -8.86 -22.06
C LYS A 661 14.18 -8.31 -23.39
N LEU A 662 12.84 -8.11 -23.51
CA LEU A 662 12.23 -7.69 -24.77
C LEU A 662 12.25 -6.17 -24.99
N HIS A 663 12.15 -5.40 -23.90
CA HIS A 663 11.96 -3.95 -23.99
C HIS A 663 13.03 -3.13 -23.25
N ASN A 664 14.09 -3.77 -22.77
CA ASN A 664 15.12 -3.13 -21.91
C ASN A 664 14.48 -2.30 -20.76
N SER A 665 13.40 -2.84 -20.19
CA SER A 665 12.70 -2.18 -19.07
C SER A 665 13.60 -2.10 -17.85
N ARG A 666 13.51 -0.99 -17.12
CA ARG A 666 14.37 -0.65 -15.98
C ARG A 666 14.07 -1.41 -14.69
N PRO A 667 12.78 -1.70 -14.34
CA PRO A 667 12.49 -2.43 -13.13
C PRO A 667 13.24 -3.76 -13.08
N ARG A 668 13.85 -4.05 -11.94
CA ARG A 668 14.54 -5.33 -11.73
C ARG A 668 13.51 -6.44 -11.60
N PRO A 669 13.70 -7.57 -12.29
CA PRO A 669 12.96 -8.78 -11.98
C PRO A 669 13.32 -9.26 -10.57
N GLY A 670 12.37 -9.90 -9.90
CA GLY A 670 12.59 -10.54 -8.62
C GLY A 670 13.66 -11.64 -8.69
N ASP A 671 14.12 -12.10 -7.56
CA ASP A 671 15.22 -13.05 -7.44
C ASP A 671 14.91 -14.39 -8.10
N HIS A 672 15.72 -14.76 -9.09
CA HIS A 672 15.66 -16.02 -9.85
C HIS A 672 17.01 -16.31 -10.50
N ASP A 673 17.22 -17.54 -10.95
CA ASP A 673 18.45 -17.89 -11.65
C ASP A 673 18.37 -17.52 -13.13
N GLU A 674 17.39 -18.03 -13.87
CA GLU A 674 17.22 -17.74 -15.30
C GLU A 674 15.77 -17.90 -15.79
N ILE A 675 15.45 -17.21 -16.88
CA ILE A 675 14.20 -17.37 -17.63
C ILE A 675 14.53 -17.76 -19.06
N ASN A 676 14.14 -18.97 -19.45
CA ASN A 676 14.39 -19.55 -20.77
C ASN A 676 13.15 -19.49 -21.65
N GLY A 677 13.32 -19.59 -22.98
CA GLY A 677 12.23 -19.63 -23.97
C GLY A 677 11.62 -18.29 -24.34
N LEU A 678 12.24 -17.17 -23.93
CA LEU A 678 11.73 -15.82 -24.23
C LEU A 678 11.91 -15.38 -25.70
N ASP A 679 12.72 -16.07 -26.46
CA ASP A 679 12.88 -15.92 -27.92
C ASP A 679 11.65 -16.35 -28.73
N GLN A 680 10.76 -17.11 -28.10
CA GLN A 680 9.52 -17.62 -28.71
C GLN A 680 8.36 -16.62 -28.65
N ILE A 681 8.48 -15.55 -27.86
CA ILE A 681 7.49 -14.49 -27.71
C ILE A 681 8.03 -13.16 -28.24
N ASP A 682 7.16 -12.36 -28.82
CA ASP A 682 7.50 -11.04 -29.38
C ASP A 682 7.05 -9.87 -28.47
N LYS A 683 6.07 -10.11 -27.61
CA LYS A 683 5.47 -9.07 -26.77
C LYS A 683 4.89 -9.66 -25.49
N ILE A 684 4.93 -8.89 -24.42
CA ILE A 684 4.18 -9.16 -23.19
C ILE A 684 3.24 -7.99 -22.88
N ILE A 685 2.05 -8.31 -22.43
CA ILE A 685 1.00 -7.34 -22.07
C ILE A 685 0.45 -7.71 -20.71
N GLU A 686 0.60 -6.81 -19.75
CA GLU A 686 -0.02 -6.92 -18.45
C GLU A 686 -1.37 -6.20 -18.43
N ILE A 687 -2.37 -6.89 -17.91
CA ILE A 687 -3.74 -6.37 -17.73
C ILE A 687 -4.10 -6.50 -16.26
N ASP A 688 -3.79 -5.47 -15.52
CA ASP A 688 -4.00 -5.34 -14.08
C ASP A 688 -5.22 -4.45 -13.76
N GLN A 689 -5.61 -4.39 -12.50
CA GLN A 689 -6.74 -3.59 -11.99
C GLN A 689 -6.41 -2.11 -11.79
N SER A 690 -5.20 -1.66 -12.13
CA SER A 690 -4.82 -0.25 -12.00
C SER A 690 -5.68 0.65 -12.89
N PRO A 691 -6.00 1.88 -12.45
CA PRO A 691 -6.81 2.81 -13.24
C PRO A 691 -6.20 3.10 -14.62
N ILE A 692 -7.04 3.26 -15.66
CA ILE A 692 -6.61 3.64 -17.02
C ILE A 692 -6.06 5.07 -17.11
N GLY A 693 -6.06 5.81 -16.02
CA GLY A 693 -5.49 7.14 -15.85
C GLY A 693 -5.81 7.72 -14.49
N ARG A 694 -5.05 8.73 -14.10
CA ARG A 694 -5.15 9.34 -12.76
C ARG A 694 -6.00 10.63 -12.71
N THR A 695 -6.52 11.07 -13.86
CA THR A 695 -7.26 12.34 -13.97
C THR A 695 -8.62 12.10 -14.61
N PRO A 696 -9.62 12.96 -14.35
CA PRO A 696 -10.94 12.88 -15.00
C PRO A 696 -10.91 13.01 -16.54
N ARG A 697 -9.79 13.43 -17.13
CA ARG A 697 -9.58 13.49 -18.60
C ARG A 697 -9.36 12.12 -19.22
N SER A 698 -8.84 11.18 -18.46
CA SER A 698 -8.71 9.81 -18.92
C SER A 698 -10.08 9.14 -18.88
N ASN A 699 -10.45 8.46 -19.97
CA ASN A 699 -11.71 7.77 -20.11
C ASN A 699 -11.57 6.61 -21.13
N PRO A 700 -12.56 5.72 -21.26
CA PRO A 700 -12.49 4.60 -22.18
C PRO A 700 -12.19 5.02 -23.63
N ALA A 701 -12.80 6.11 -24.12
CA ALA A 701 -12.57 6.58 -25.48
C ALA A 701 -11.14 7.06 -25.74
N THR A 702 -10.54 7.76 -24.75
CA THR A 702 -9.15 8.24 -24.91
C THR A 702 -8.15 7.08 -24.80
N TYR A 703 -8.38 6.15 -23.88
CA TYR A 703 -7.49 5.01 -23.65
C TYR A 703 -7.44 4.05 -24.87
N THR A 704 -8.61 3.73 -25.43
CA THR A 704 -8.72 2.85 -26.63
C THR A 704 -8.36 3.58 -27.92
N LYS A 705 -8.01 4.88 -27.88
CA LYS A 705 -7.82 5.75 -29.05
C LYS A 705 -9.08 5.87 -29.94
N LEU A 706 -10.24 5.55 -29.42
CA LEU A 706 -11.54 5.72 -30.07
C LEU A 706 -11.85 7.20 -30.27
N PHE A 707 -11.51 8.03 -29.26
CA PHE A 707 -11.78 9.46 -29.28
C PHE A 707 -11.09 10.19 -30.44
N ASP A 708 -9.93 9.70 -30.89
CA ASP A 708 -9.24 10.28 -32.04
C ASP A 708 -10.06 10.15 -33.34
N LEU A 709 -10.71 9.00 -33.52
CA LEU A 709 -11.58 8.74 -34.67
C LEU A 709 -12.89 9.54 -34.59
N ILE A 710 -13.47 9.67 -33.40
CA ILE A 710 -14.67 10.50 -33.17
C ILE A 710 -14.38 11.97 -33.50
N ARG A 711 -13.24 12.51 -33.08
CA ARG A 711 -12.84 13.89 -33.39
C ARG A 711 -12.66 14.12 -34.90
N ASP A 712 -12.18 13.11 -35.63
CA ASP A 712 -12.06 13.19 -37.10
C ASP A 712 -13.45 13.28 -37.75
N VAL A 713 -14.43 12.52 -37.28
CA VAL A 713 -15.82 12.59 -37.76
C VAL A 713 -16.41 13.99 -37.54
N PHE A 714 -16.23 14.58 -36.34
CA PHE A 714 -16.72 15.93 -36.08
C PHE A 714 -16.02 17.00 -36.92
N ALA A 715 -14.72 16.87 -37.16
CA ALA A 715 -13.97 17.79 -38.02
C ALA A 715 -14.39 17.71 -39.50
N MET A 716 -14.95 16.58 -39.92
CA MET A 716 -15.45 16.40 -41.28
C MET A 716 -16.87 16.93 -41.51
N THR A 717 -17.60 17.31 -40.48
CA THR A 717 -18.95 17.93 -40.59
C THR A 717 -18.92 19.20 -41.42
N ASN A 718 -19.99 19.52 -42.11
CA ASN A 718 -20.09 20.73 -42.93
C ASN A 718 -19.91 21.99 -42.06
N GLU A 719 -20.51 22.02 -40.91
CA GLU A 719 -20.42 23.17 -39.99
C GLU A 719 -19.00 23.40 -39.47
N ALA A 720 -18.27 22.32 -39.12
CA ALA A 720 -16.87 22.42 -38.73
C ALA A 720 -15.98 22.94 -39.87
N LYS A 721 -16.21 22.50 -41.10
CA LYS A 721 -15.49 22.96 -42.29
C LYS A 721 -15.77 24.45 -42.58
N ILE A 722 -16.99 24.88 -42.48
CA ILE A 722 -17.37 26.29 -42.70
C ILE A 722 -16.66 27.18 -41.67
N ARG A 723 -16.56 26.73 -40.41
CA ARG A 723 -15.89 27.47 -39.32
C ARG A 723 -14.37 27.27 -39.28
N GLY A 724 -13.81 26.49 -40.18
CA GLY A 724 -12.38 26.18 -40.19
C GLY A 724 -11.90 25.38 -38.98
N TYR A 725 -12.79 24.61 -38.34
CA TYR A 725 -12.47 23.83 -37.16
C TYR A 725 -11.75 22.54 -37.52
N LYS A 726 -10.53 22.40 -37.04
CA LYS A 726 -9.71 21.20 -37.21
C LYS A 726 -9.93 20.23 -36.04
N LYS A 727 -9.43 18.98 -36.15
CA LYS A 727 -9.47 17.92 -35.14
C LYS A 727 -9.12 18.41 -33.73
N GLY A 728 -8.15 19.34 -33.60
CA GLY A 728 -7.74 19.91 -32.32
C GLY A 728 -8.85 20.65 -31.58
N ARG A 729 -9.81 21.29 -32.29
CA ARG A 729 -10.95 22.00 -31.71
C ARG A 729 -11.83 21.09 -30.87
N PHE A 730 -11.96 19.86 -31.26
CA PHE A 730 -12.77 18.85 -30.60
C PHE A 730 -12.02 18.05 -29.51
N SER A 731 -10.82 18.52 -29.11
CA SER A 731 -10.08 17.95 -27.99
C SER A 731 -10.33 18.72 -26.72
N PHE A 732 -10.72 18.06 -25.65
CA PHE A 732 -10.81 18.67 -24.32
C PHE A 732 -9.45 18.82 -23.61
N ASN A 733 -8.36 18.26 -24.19
CA ASN A 733 -7.01 18.37 -23.64
C ASN A 733 -6.23 19.58 -24.15
N VAL A 734 -6.67 20.18 -25.27
CA VAL A 734 -5.98 21.29 -25.95
C VAL A 734 -6.79 22.57 -25.85
N PRO A 735 -6.15 23.73 -25.60
CA PRO A 735 -6.86 25.02 -25.65
C PRO A 735 -7.56 25.28 -26.98
N GLY A 736 -8.62 26.09 -26.96
CA GLY A 736 -9.34 26.52 -28.15
C GLY A 736 -10.77 26.01 -28.26
N GLY A 737 -11.00 24.70 -27.94
CA GLY A 737 -12.34 24.11 -27.97
C GLY A 737 -12.89 23.69 -26.62
N ARG A 738 -12.04 23.54 -25.64
CA ARG A 738 -12.41 23.12 -24.29
C ARG A 738 -12.97 24.27 -23.44
N CYS A 739 -13.69 23.95 -22.41
CA CYS A 739 -14.01 24.92 -21.34
C CYS A 739 -12.71 25.30 -20.62
N GLU A 740 -12.36 26.61 -20.64
CA GLU A 740 -11.13 27.06 -20.00
C GLU A 740 -11.24 27.15 -18.48
N HIS A 741 -12.45 27.22 -17.89
CA HIS A 741 -12.66 27.23 -16.45
C HIS A 741 -12.23 25.89 -15.82
N CYS A 742 -12.77 24.76 -16.27
CA CYS A 742 -12.36 23.43 -15.84
C CYS A 742 -11.19 22.84 -16.66
N LYS A 743 -10.65 23.60 -17.62
CA LYS A 743 -9.57 23.17 -18.54
C LYS A 743 -9.86 21.84 -19.25
N GLY A 744 -11.14 21.53 -19.47
CA GLY A 744 -11.62 20.33 -20.14
C GLY A 744 -11.88 19.13 -19.24
N ASP A 745 -11.72 19.24 -17.92
CA ASP A 745 -12.02 18.14 -16.97
C ASP A 745 -13.54 17.88 -16.87
N GLY A 746 -14.37 18.92 -17.06
CA GLY A 746 -15.80 18.85 -16.82
C GLY A 746 -16.17 18.93 -15.35
N LEU A 747 -15.23 18.66 -14.48
CA LEU A 747 -15.34 18.64 -13.03
C LEU A 747 -14.35 19.62 -12.42
N ILE A 748 -14.67 20.14 -11.25
CA ILE A 748 -13.78 20.94 -10.41
C ILE A 748 -13.46 20.12 -9.17
N LYS A 749 -12.16 19.95 -8.90
CA LYS A 749 -11.68 19.29 -7.70
C LYS A 749 -11.76 20.26 -6.52
N VAL A 750 -12.50 19.89 -5.50
CA VAL A 750 -12.53 20.59 -4.21
C VAL A 750 -11.66 19.79 -3.24
N GLU A 751 -10.51 20.35 -2.89
CA GLU A 751 -9.58 19.73 -1.95
C GLU A 751 -10.08 19.92 -0.51
N MET A 752 -10.25 18.80 0.20
CA MET A 752 -10.72 18.79 1.59
C MET A 752 -9.59 18.29 2.47
N HIS A 753 -9.03 19.16 3.32
CA HIS A 753 -7.81 18.88 4.10
C HIS A 753 -7.87 17.61 4.99
N PHE A 754 -9.05 17.19 5.42
CA PHE A 754 -9.25 16.04 6.32
C PHE A 754 -10.16 14.95 5.77
N LEU A 755 -10.73 15.16 4.57
CA LEU A 755 -11.63 14.23 3.90
C LEU A 755 -11.12 13.95 2.48
N PRO A 756 -11.59 12.87 1.82
CA PRO A 756 -11.30 12.64 0.41
C PRO A 756 -11.73 13.84 -0.45
N ASP A 757 -10.93 14.14 -1.47
CA ASP A 757 -11.25 15.18 -2.44
C ASP A 757 -12.60 14.94 -3.12
N VAL A 758 -13.42 15.98 -3.26
CA VAL A 758 -14.72 15.90 -3.91
C VAL A 758 -14.64 16.54 -5.31
N TYR A 759 -15.23 15.86 -6.29
CA TYR A 759 -15.34 16.35 -7.65
C TYR A 759 -16.77 16.84 -7.92
N VAL A 760 -16.93 18.12 -8.22
CA VAL A 760 -18.23 18.71 -8.55
C VAL A 760 -18.30 19.13 -10.02
N PRO A 761 -19.46 19.03 -10.70
CA PRO A 761 -19.60 19.48 -12.07
C PRO A 761 -19.20 20.96 -12.21
N CYS A 762 -18.47 21.29 -13.28
CA CYS A 762 -18.09 22.64 -13.56
C CYS A 762 -19.34 23.52 -13.82
N ASP A 763 -19.50 24.60 -13.09
CA ASP A 763 -20.61 25.55 -13.18
C ASP A 763 -20.71 26.26 -14.54
N VAL A 764 -19.57 26.55 -15.19
CA VAL A 764 -19.50 27.21 -16.49
C VAL A 764 -19.95 26.31 -17.64
N CYS A 765 -19.50 25.09 -17.71
CA CYS A 765 -19.83 24.15 -18.80
C CYS A 765 -20.91 23.11 -18.43
N GLY A 766 -21.36 23.06 -17.18
CA GLY A 766 -22.33 22.07 -16.71
C GLY A 766 -21.86 20.63 -16.93
N GLY A 767 -20.58 20.35 -16.73
CA GLY A 767 -19.99 19.02 -16.96
C GLY A 767 -19.66 18.70 -18.43
N LYS A 768 -20.01 19.56 -19.40
CA LYS A 768 -19.89 19.28 -20.84
C LYS A 768 -18.46 19.31 -21.40
N ARG A 769 -17.46 19.76 -20.65
CA ARG A 769 -16.03 19.81 -21.00
C ARG A 769 -15.61 20.81 -22.08
N TYR A 770 -16.53 21.29 -22.92
CA TYR A 770 -16.28 22.16 -24.07
C TYR A 770 -16.86 23.56 -23.90
N ASN A 771 -16.36 24.52 -24.69
CA ASN A 771 -16.94 25.80 -24.81
C ASN A 771 -18.21 25.78 -25.70
N ARG A 772 -19.02 26.86 -25.63
CA ARG A 772 -20.31 26.93 -26.29
C ARG A 772 -20.23 26.78 -27.81
N GLU A 773 -19.23 27.39 -28.43
CA GLU A 773 -19.05 27.42 -29.89
C GLU A 773 -18.70 26.01 -30.42
N THR A 774 -17.91 25.20 -29.70
CA THR A 774 -17.60 23.82 -30.08
C THR A 774 -18.84 22.94 -30.00
N LEU A 775 -19.72 23.19 -29.00
CA LEU A 775 -20.97 22.44 -28.81
C LEU A 775 -22.05 22.77 -29.84
N GLU A 776 -21.91 23.83 -30.62
CA GLU A 776 -22.82 24.14 -31.75
C GLU A 776 -22.66 23.16 -32.90
N VAL A 777 -21.45 22.59 -33.08
CA VAL A 777 -21.18 21.58 -34.13
C VAL A 777 -21.82 20.26 -33.74
N LYS A 778 -22.67 19.73 -34.60
CA LYS A 778 -23.41 18.47 -34.39
C LYS A 778 -23.15 17.48 -35.50
N TYR A 779 -23.07 16.20 -35.11
CA TYR A 779 -23.08 15.06 -36.02
C TYR A 779 -24.31 14.20 -35.71
N LYS A 780 -25.13 13.87 -36.72
CA LYS A 780 -26.44 13.21 -36.54
C LYS A 780 -27.28 13.85 -35.39
N GLY A 781 -27.28 15.19 -35.26
CA GLY A 781 -28.01 15.90 -34.24
C GLY A 781 -27.41 15.94 -32.82
N LYS A 782 -26.30 15.25 -32.58
CA LYS A 782 -25.61 15.16 -31.28
C LYS A 782 -24.33 15.96 -31.27
N THR A 783 -24.05 16.64 -30.15
CA THR A 783 -22.78 17.31 -29.89
C THR A 783 -21.69 16.31 -29.51
N ILE A 784 -20.42 16.71 -29.54
CA ILE A 784 -19.33 15.84 -29.09
C ILE A 784 -19.45 15.49 -27.60
N SER A 785 -20.02 16.36 -26.79
CA SER A 785 -20.32 16.09 -25.38
C SER A 785 -21.43 15.05 -25.23
N ASP A 786 -22.47 15.12 -26.05
CA ASP A 786 -23.54 14.10 -26.03
C ASP A 786 -22.99 12.73 -26.40
N VAL A 787 -22.08 12.66 -27.37
CA VAL A 787 -21.43 11.40 -27.79
C VAL A 787 -20.56 10.82 -26.67
N LEU A 788 -19.84 11.65 -25.92
CA LEU A 788 -19.08 11.19 -24.75
C LEU A 788 -19.99 10.67 -23.62
N ASN A 789 -21.21 11.18 -23.53
CA ASN A 789 -22.21 10.73 -22.56
C ASN A 789 -23.05 9.53 -23.00
N MET A 790 -22.95 9.12 -24.28
CA MET A 790 -23.58 7.89 -24.75
C MET A 790 -22.95 6.67 -24.10
N THR A 791 -23.73 5.63 -23.88
CA THR A 791 -23.23 4.30 -23.54
C THR A 791 -22.52 3.68 -24.75
N VAL A 792 -21.68 2.68 -24.49
CA VAL A 792 -21.02 1.91 -25.56
C VAL A 792 -22.05 1.29 -26.47
N ASP A 793 -23.16 0.73 -25.94
CA ASP A 793 -24.26 0.14 -26.72
C ASP A 793 -24.89 1.15 -27.67
N GLU A 794 -25.27 2.34 -27.17
CA GLU A 794 -25.80 3.44 -28.00
C GLU A 794 -24.78 3.90 -29.04
N GLY A 795 -23.50 3.91 -28.67
CA GLY A 795 -22.41 4.30 -29.57
C GLY A 795 -22.22 3.34 -30.75
N VAL A 796 -22.40 2.02 -30.55
CA VAL A 796 -22.34 1.01 -31.61
C VAL A 796 -23.41 1.28 -32.66
N GLU A 797 -24.63 1.62 -32.25
CA GLU A 797 -25.74 1.96 -33.13
C GLU A 797 -25.56 3.32 -33.81
N PHE A 798 -25.10 4.31 -33.07
CA PHE A 798 -24.91 5.68 -33.57
C PHE A 798 -23.83 5.77 -34.65
N PHE A 799 -22.74 5.01 -34.53
CA PHE A 799 -21.61 4.98 -35.46
C PHE A 799 -21.68 3.81 -36.44
N ASP A 800 -22.86 3.33 -36.80
CA ASP A 800 -23.09 2.17 -37.67
C ASP A 800 -22.35 2.23 -39.03
N VAL A 801 -22.20 3.44 -39.59
CA VAL A 801 -21.52 3.71 -40.87
C VAL A 801 -20.00 3.90 -40.75
N HIS A 802 -19.45 3.93 -39.54
CA HIS A 802 -18.01 4.12 -39.29
C HIS A 802 -17.37 2.85 -38.73
N GLU A 803 -17.03 1.89 -39.61
CA GLU A 803 -16.52 0.58 -39.22
C GLU A 803 -15.42 0.62 -38.16
N ASN A 804 -14.41 1.51 -38.29
CA ASN A 804 -13.30 1.61 -37.36
C ASN A 804 -13.73 2.04 -35.92
N ILE A 805 -14.76 2.90 -35.82
CA ILE A 805 -15.35 3.32 -34.57
C ILE A 805 -16.21 2.19 -34.00
N LYS A 806 -17.08 1.64 -34.84
CA LYS A 806 -17.99 0.54 -34.50
C LYS A 806 -17.23 -0.67 -33.97
N ASN A 807 -16.15 -1.12 -34.65
CA ASN A 807 -15.36 -2.25 -34.21
C ASN A 807 -14.74 -2.03 -32.79
N LYS A 808 -14.20 -0.84 -32.49
CA LYS A 808 -13.68 -0.53 -31.17
C LYS A 808 -14.77 -0.52 -30.10
N LEU A 809 -15.95 0.02 -30.43
CA LEU A 809 -17.10 0.02 -29.53
C LEU A 809 -17.63 -1.40 -29.34
N GLN A 810 -17.68 -2.22 -30.40
CA GLN A 810 -18.09 -3.60 -30.31
C GLN A 810 -17.15 -4.40 -29.40
N THR A 811 -15.83 -4.22 -29.50
CA THR A 811 -14.88 -4.88 -28.59
C THR A 811 -15.11 -4.49 -27.12
N LEU A 812 -15.46 -3.23 -26.85
CA LEU A 812 -15.84 -2.82 -25.49
C LEU A 812 -17.15 -3.50 -25.03
N LYS A 813 -18.11 -3.67 -25.93
CA LYS A 813 -19.36 -4.38 -25.66
C LYS A 813 -19.12 -5.88 -25.40
N ASP A 814 -18.26 -6.53 -26.18
CA ASP A 814 -17.96 -7.95 -26.09
C ASP A 814 -17.30 -8.34 -24.75
N VAL A 815 -16.47 -7.45 -24.19
CA VAL A 815 -15.94 -7.60 -22.83
C VAL A 815 -16.95 -7.23 -21.73
N GLY A 816 -18.22 -7.00 -22.05
CA GLY A 816 -19.29 -6.73 -21.08
C GLY A 816 -19.39 -5.28 -20.59
N LEU A 817 -18.81 -4.30 -21.31
CA LEU A 817 -18.84 -2.87 -20.97
C LEU A 817 -19.87 -2.07 -21.78
N GLY A 818 -20.90 -2.72 -22.33
CA GLY A 818 -21.95 -2.05 -23.14
C GLY A 818 -22.67 -0.91 -22.44
N TYR A 819 -22.86 -1.02 -21.12
CA TYR A 819 -23.51 -0.03 -20.27
C TYR A 819 -22.66 1.20 -19.94
N LEU A 820 -21.33 1.10 -20.13
CA LEU A 820 -20.40 2.15 -19.73
C LEU A 820 -20.52 3.37 -20.64
N LYS A 821 -20.44 4.58 -20.11
CA LYS A 821 -20.37 5.79 -20.93
C LYS A 821 -19.01 5.89 -21.62
N ILE A 822 -19.02 6.25 -22.90
CA ILE A 822 -17.82 6.37 -23.74
C ILE A 822 -16.80 7.34 -23.11
N GLY A 823 -17.27 8.44 -22.52
CA GLY A 823 -16.47 9.48 -21.88
C GLY A 823 -16.42 9.41 -20.34
N GLN A 824 -16.79 8.29 -19.72
CA GLN A 824 -16.79 8.15 -18.25
C GLN A 824 -15.39 8.39 -17.67
N PRO A 825 -15.22 9.26 -16.67
CA PRO A 825 -13.91 9.50 -16.05
C PRO A 825 -13.29 8.23 -15.48
N SER A 826 -11.99 8.07 -15.65
CA SER A 826 -11.26 6.92 -15.11
C SER A 826 -11.33 6.81 -13.58
N THR A 827 -11.56 7.92 -12.89
CA THR A 827 -11.71 8.00 -11.43
C THR A 827 -13.02 7.39 -10.92
N GLU A 828 -14.00 7.23 -11.81
CA GLU A 828 -15.31 6.64 -11.50
C GLU A 828 -15.39 5.15 -11.85
N LEU A 829 -14.41 4.63 -12.60
CA LEU A 829 -14.37 3.23 -12.98
C LEU A 829 -13.95 2.35 -11.81
N SER A 830 -14.59 1.21 -11.68
CA SER A 830 -14.11 0.12 -10.81
C SER A 830 -12.81 -0.48 -11.36
N GLY A 831 -12.04 -1.19 -10.51
CA GLY A 831 -10.82 -1.89 -10.93
C GLY A 831 -11.09 -2.88 -12.07
N GLY A 832 -12.16 -3.68 -11.98
CA GLY A 832 -12.56 -4.62 -13.02
C GLY A 832 -13.01 -3.95 -14.32
N GLU A 833 -13.70 -2.81 -14.26
CA GLU A 833 -14.05 -2.03 -15.47
C GLU A 833 -12.79 -1.47 -16.15
N ALA A 834 -11.86 -0.91 -15.37
CA ALA A 834 -10.58 -0.42 -15.90
C ALA A 834 -9.79 -1.54 -16.60
N GLN A 835 -9.72 -2.71 -15.98
CA GLN A 835 -9.07 -3.90 -16.52
C GLN A 835 -9.70 -4.35 -17.85
N ARG A 836 -11.04 -4.42 -17.92
CA ARG A 836 -11.77 -4.76 -19.16
C ARG A 836 -11.58 -3.72 -20.26
N VAL A 837 -11.48 -2.42 -19.93
CA VAL A 837 -11.13 -1.39 -20.94
C VAL A 837 -9.73 -1.63 -21.49
N LYS A 838 -8.76 -2.03 -20.64
CA LYS A 838 -7.40 -2.40 -21.09
C LYS A 838 -7.45 -3.61 -22.02
N LEU A 839 -8.18 -4.65 -21.62
CA LEU A 839 -8.37 -5.86 -22.42
C LEU A 839 -8.98 -5.52 -23.80
N ALA A 840 -10.07 -4.75 -23.85
CA ALA A 840 -10.70 -4.31 -25.10
C ALA A 840 -9.74 -3.51 -25.99
N SER A 841 -8.89 -2.66 -25.38
CA SER A 841 -7.88 -1.92 -26.13
C SER A 841 -6.86 -2.84 -26.81
N GLU A 842 -6.46 -3.92 -26.17
CA GLU A 842 -5.51 -4.89 -26.74
C GLU A 842 -6.17 -5.78 -27.80
N LEU A 843 -7.39 -6.26 -27.55
CA LEU A 843 -8.18 -7.02 -28.53
C LEU A 843 -8.44 -6.24 -29.83
N SER A 844 -8.58 -4.92 -29.74
CA SER A 844 -8.77 -4.07 -30.93
C SER A 844 -7.53 -3.92 -31.81
N LYS A 845 -6.37 -4.47 -31.39
CA LYS A 845 -5.11 -4.44 -32.14
C LYS A 845 -4.91 -5.73 -32.92
N ARG A 846 -4.15 -5.66 -34.00
CA ARG A 846 -3.78 -6.84 -34.77
C ARG A 846 -2.90 -7.78 -33.96
N SER A 847 -3.31 -9.02 -33.77
CA SER A 847 -2.52 -10.04 -33.05
C SER A 847 -1.37 -10.54 -33.91
N THR A 848 -0.23 -10.83 -33.27
CA THR A 848 0.93 -11.48 -33.93
C THR A 848 0.91 -13.01 -33.74
N GLY A 849 0.08 -13.52 -32.82
CA GLY A 849 0.04 -14.95 -32.47
C GLY A 849 1.21 -15.40 -31.56
N LYS A 850 2.04 -14.47 -31.08
CA LYS A 850 3.19 -14.75 -30.19
C LYS A 850 3.23 -13.83 -28.96
N THR A 851 2.09 -13.26 -28.60
CA THR A 851 1.99 -12.36 -27.46
C THR A 851 1.69 -13.14 -26.18
N LEU A 852 2.41 -12.84 -25.11
CA LEU A 852 2.10 -13.29 -23.76
C LEU A 852 1.20 -12.26 -23.07
N TYR A 853 -0.03 -12.64 -22.80
CA TYR A 853 -0.96 -11.85 -21.98
C TYR A 853 -0.89 -12.32 -20.54
N VAL A 854 -0.70 -11.39 -19.62
CA VAL A 854 -0.70 -11.63 -18.17
C VAL A 854 -1.87 -10.88 -17.57
N LEU A 855 -2.79 -11.61 -16.95
CA LEU A 855 -3.98 -11.04 -16.32
C LEU A 855 -3.98 -11.38 -14.82
N ASP A 856 -4.28 -10.37 -14.01
CA ASP A 856 -4.34 -10.51 -12.54
C ASP A 856 -5.79 -10.38 -12.08
N GLU A 857 -6.39 -11.50 -11.63
CA GLU A 857 -7.77 -11.64 -11.15
C GLU A 857 -8.82 -10.94 -12.03
N PRO A 858 -8.94 -11.28 -13.31
CA PRO A 858 -9.82 -10.56 -14.25
C PRO A 858 -11.32 -10.76 -13.98
N THR A 859 -11.72 -11.68 -13.12
CA THR A 859 -13.12 -11.92 -12.74
C THR A 859 -13.62 -11.06 -11.60
N THR A 860 -12.74 -10.23 -11.04
CA THR A 860 -13.04 -9.32 -9.93
C THR A 860 -14.26 -8.45 -10.24
N GLY A 861 -15.28 -8.50 -9.37
CA GLY A 861 -16.51 -7.70 -9.52
C GLY A 861 -17.42 -8.13 -10.67
N LEU A 862 -17.27 -9.34 -11.17
CA LEU A 862 -18.07 -9.84 -12.27
C LEU A 862 -19.17 -10.83 -11.83
N HIS A 863 -20.36 -10.61 -12.32
CA HIS A 863 -21.40 -11.61 -12.29
C HIS A 863 -21.03 -12.80 -13.20
N THR A 864 -21.49 -14.02 -12.86
CA THR A 864 -21.19 -15.26 -13.62
C THR A 864 -21.52 -15.14 -15.13
N ALA A 865 -22.54 -14.38 -15.52
CA ALA A 865 -22.84 -14.12 -16.92
C ALA A 865 -21.78 -13.26 -17.62
N ASP A 866 -21.13 -12.34 -16.90
CA ASP A 866 -20.04 -11.52 -17.45
C ASP A 866 -18.72 -12.31 -17.46
N ILE A 867 -18.51 -13.21 -16.48
CA ILE A 867 -17.41 -14.18 -16.47
C ILE A 867 -17.50 -15.10 -17.70
N HIS A 868 -18.70 -15.53 -18.09
CA HIS A 868 -18.90 -16.35 -19.29
C HIS A 868 -18.41 -15.63 -20.55
N LYS A 869 -18.78 -14.35 -20.73
CA LYS A 869 -18.28 -13.54 -21.85
C LYS A 869 -16.75 -13.36 -21.79
N LEU A 870 -16.21 -13.12 -20.60
CA LEU A 870 -14.77 -12.98 -20.41
C LEU A 870 -14.03 -14.26 -20.80
N THR A 871 -14.54 -15.44 -20.43
CA THR A 871 -13.92 -16.72 -20.79
C THR A 871 -13.93 -16.93 -22.32
N ASP A 872 -14.99 -16.54 -23.02
CA ASP A 872 -15.06 -16.60 -24.50
C ASP A 872 -13.95 -15.73 -25.11
N VAL A 873 -13.76 -14.51 -24.60
CA VAL A 873 -12.71 -13.58 -25.02
C VAL A 873 -11.30 -14.14 -24.77
N LEU A 874 -11.06 -14.74 -23.59
CA LEU A 874 -9.76 -15.34 -23.26
C LEU A 874 -9.46 -16.52 -24.19
N MET A 875 -10.46 -17.33 -24.52
CA MET A 875 -10.33 -18.44 -25.45
C MET A 875 -10.04 -17.94 -26.87
N GLU A 876 -10.69 -16.87 -27.34
CA GLU A 876 -10.41 -16.24 -28.64
C GLU A 876 -8.96 -15.77 -28.76
N LEU A 877 -8.41 -15.16 -27.69
CA LEU A 877 -6.99 -14.77 -27.64
C LEU A 877 -6.07 -15.99 -27.84
N VAL A 878 -6.35 -17.10 -27.17
CA VAL A 878 -5.55 -18.32 -27.26
C VAL A 878 -5.71 -18.96 -28.66
N GLU A 879 -6.91 -18.99 -29.25
CA GLU A 879 -7.16 -19.45 -30.59
C GLU A 879 -6.41 -18.63 -31.66
N GLY A 880 -6.16 -17.35 -31.36
CA GLY A 880 -5.28 -16.48 -32.14
C GLY A 880 -3.79 -16.83 -32.06
N GLY A 881 -3.40 -17.92 -31.36
CA GLY A 881 -2.02 -18.41 -31.20
C GLY A 881 -1.27 -17.78 -30.01
N ASN A 882 -1.89 -16.89 -29.24
CA ASN A 882 -1.25 -16.22 -28.10
C ASN A 882 -1.21 -17.12 -26.86
N THR A 883 -0.34 -16.78 -25.93
CA THR A 883 -0.31 -17.38 -24.60
C THR A 883 -1.04 -16.47 -23.63
N VAL A 884 -1.97 -17.02 -22.85
CA VAL A 884 -2.73 -16.30 -21.84
C VAL A 884 -2.43 -16.90 -20.48
N LEU A 885 -1.80 -16.11 -19.61
CA LEU A 885 -1.47 -16.48 -18.24
C LEU A 885 -2.34 -15.66 -17.29
N VAL A 886 -3.11 -16.33 -16.43
CA VAL A 886 -4.08 -15.67 -15.56
C VAL A 886 -3.84 -16.08 -14.12
N ILE A 887 -3.73 -15.13 -13.21
CA ILE A 887 -3.85 -15.39 -11.76
C ILE A 887 -5.34 -15.39 -11.45
N GLU A 888 -5.87 -16.49 -10.92
CA GLU A 888 -7.31 -16.62 -10.67
C GLU A 888 -7.67 -17.50 -9.49
N HIS A 889 -8.84 -17.19 -8.90
CA HIS A 889 -9.47 -17.95 -7.82
C HIS A 889 -10.85 -18.48 -8.20
N ASN A 890 -11.46 -17.94 -9.25
CA ASN A 890 -12.79 -18.32 -9.71
C ASN A 890 -12.77 -19.69 -10.37
N LEU A 891 -13.50 -20.65 -9.80
CA LEU A 891 -13.53 -22.04 -10.27
C LEU A 891 -14.12 -22.20 -11.66
N ASP A 892 -15.03 -21.33 -12.09
CA ASP A 892 -15.59 -21.33 -13.44
C ASP A 892 -14.56 -20.97 -14.51
N VAL A 893 -13.58 -20.12 -14.19
CA VAL A 893 -12.45 -19.85 -15.07
C VAL A 893 -11.39 -20.95 -14.95
N ILE A 894 -11.11 -21.43 -13.74
CA ILE A 894 -10.10 -22.47 -13.50
C ILE A 894 -10.44 -23.76 -14.28
N LYS A 895 -11.70 -24.16 -14.32
CA LYS A 895 -12.11 -25.35 -15.09
C LYS A 895 -11.94 -25.20 -16.61
N MET A 896 -11.77 -23.97 -17.12
CA MET A 896 -11.52 -23.67 -18.54
C MET A 896 -10.06 -23.81 -18.95
N ALA A 897 -9.12 -23.84 -17.99
CA ALA A 897 -7.68 -23.83 -18.24
C ALA A 897 -7.19 -25.03 -19.06
N ASP A 898 -6.22 -24.82 -19.90
CA ASP A 898 -5.46 -25.91 -20.53
C ASP A 898 -4.39 -26.45 -19.56
N TYR A 899 -3.84 -25.57 -18.73
CA TYR A 899 -2.79 -25.91 -17.75
C TYR A 899 -2.93 -25.06 -16.48
N ILE A 900 -2.66 -25.65 -15.33
CA ILE A 900 -2.70 -24.98 -14.03
C ILE A 900 -1.37 -25.13 -13.32
N ILE A 901 -0.93 -24.08 -12.65
CA ILE A 901 0.20 -24.05 -11.72
C ILE A 901 -0.38 -23.67 -10.37
N ASP A 902 -0.48 -24.64 -9.45
CA ASP A 902 -1.06 -24.43 -8.13
C ASP A 902 0.03 -24.21 -7.08
N LEU A 903 0.03 -23.01 -6.46
CA LEU A 903 1.00 -22.57 -5.47
C LEU A 903 0.44 -22.70 -4.06
N GLY A 904 1.28 -23.09 -3.12
CA GLY A 904 0.86 -23.25 -1.72
C GLY A 904 1.97 -23.84 -0.85
N PRO A 905 1.64 -24.73 0.10
CA PRO A 905 0.26 -25.12 0.49
C PRO A 905 -0.49 -24.02 1.25
N GLU A 906 0.21 -23.14 1.97
CA GLU A 906 -0.34 -22.05 2.78
C GLU A 906 0.04 -20.67 2.23
N GLY A 907 -0.35 -19.60 2.93
CA GLY A 907 0.09 -18.23 2.67
C GLY A 907 1.40 -17.88 3.40
N GLY A 908 2.07 -16.79 2.98
CA GLY A 908 3.27 -16.27 3.62
C GLY A 908 4.43 -17.26 3.66
N ILE A 909 5.07 -17.41 4.80
CA ILE A 909 6.23 -18.31 5.01
C ILE A 909 5.86 -19.79 4.75
N GLY A 910 4.60 -20.16 5.02
CA GLY A 910 4.08 -21.51 4.77
C GLY A 910 3.77 -21.81 3.30
N GLY A 911 3.85 -20.80 2.43
CA GLY A 911 3.63 -20.91 0.99
C GLY A 911 4.90 -20.98 0.17
N GLY A 912 4.81 -20.59 -1.09
CA GLY A 912 5.96 -20.42 -1.97
C GLY A 912 6.45 -21.71 -2.64
N GLU A 913 5.68 -22.78 -2.56
CA GLU A 913 6.00 -24.07 -3.20
C GLU A 913 4.99 -24.38 -4.32
N ILE A 914 5.39 -25.17 -5.30
CA ILE A 914 4.46 -25.74 -6.28
C ILE A 914 3.80 -26.95 -5.64
N VAL A 915 2.49 -26.89 -5.43
CA VAL A 915 1.70 -28.01 -4.89
C VAL A 915 1.38 -29.00 -5.98
N ALA A 916 0.98 -28.51 -7.15
CA ALA A 916 0.66 -29.34 -8.30
C ALA A 916 0.75 -28.54 -9.60
N THR A 917 1.00 -29.22 -10.71
CA THR A 917 0.89 -28.68 -12.07
C THR A 917 0.24 -29.70 -12.98
N GLY A 918 -0.54 -29.25 -13.98
CA GLY A 918 -1.20 -30.12 -14.93
C GLY A 918 -2.54 -29.57 -15.40
N THR A 919 -3.36 -30.41 -16.01
CA THR A 919 -4.73 -30.07 -16.42
C THR A 919 -5.64 -29.95 -15.19
N PRO A 920 -6.79 -29.27 -15.30
CA PRO A 920 -7.79 -29.21 -14.22
C PRO A 920 -8.14 -30.59 -13.64
N GLU A 921 -8.29 -31.60 -14.52
CA GLU A 921 -8.60 -32.98 -14.14
C GLU A 921 -7.48 -33.68 -13.36
N GLU A 922 -6.23 -33.32 -13.63
CA GLU A 922 -5.05 -33.81 -12.91
C GLU A 922 -4.95 -33.15 -11.54
N ILE A 923 -5.10 -31.82 -11.47
CA ILE A 923 -5.09 -31.04 -10.22
C ILE A 923 -6.19 -31.52 -9.27
N ALA A 924 -7.39 -31.79 -9.78
CA ALA A 924 -8.52 -32.30 -8.98
C ALA A 924 -8.22 -33.66 -8.27
N LYS A 925 -7.21 -34.40 -8.70
CA LYS A 925 -6.78 -35.68 -8.08
C LYS A 925 -5.75 -35.48 -6.97
N VAL A 926 -5.13 -34.32 -6.85
CA VAL A 926 -4.08 -34.04 -5.88
C VAL A 926 -4.71 -33.64 -4.54
N GLU A 927 -4.66 -34.48 -3.55
CA GLU A 927 -5.27 -34.23 -2.23
C GLU A 927 -4.69 -33.03 -1.48
N LYS A 928 -3.41 -32.71 -1.70
CA LYS A 928 -2.75 -31.56 -1.08
C LYS A 928 -3.14 -30.22 -1.72
N SER A 929 -3.75 -30.23 -2.89
CA SER A 929 -4.21 -29.02 -3.58
C SER A 929 -5.58 -28.60 -3.07
N TYR A 930 -5.66 -27.48 -2.36
CA TYR A 930 -6.95 -26.91 -1.98
C TYR A 930 -7.77 -26.54 -3.23
N THR A 931 -7.15 -25.92 -4.21
CA THR A 931 -7.81 -25.64 -5.51
C THR A 931 -8.40 -26.92 -6.12
N GLY A 932 -7.63 -28.02 -6.12
CA GLY A 932 -8.07 -29.32 -6.63
C GLY A 932 -9.27 -29.88 -5.88
N GLN A 933 -9.31 -29.75 -4.56
CA GLN A 933 -10.43 -30.24 -3.73
C GLN A 933 -11.74 -29.56 -4.11
N PHE A 934 -11.72 -28.21 -4.25
CA PHE A 934 -12.94 -27.46 -4.63
C PHE A 934 -13.31 -27.67 -6.11
N LEU A 935 -12.32 -27.82 -6.99
CA LEU A 935 -12.53 -27.98 -8.44
C LEU A 935 -13.27 -29.28 -8.80
N LYS A 936 -13.16 -30.33 -7.98
CA LYS A 936 -13.88 -31.60 -8.19
C LYS A 936 -15.39 -31.44 -8.40
N LYS A 937 -16.00 -30.41 -7.81
CA LYS A 937 -17.44 -30.16 -7.93
C LYS A 937 -17.83 -29.50 -9.25
N TYR A 938 -16.88 -28.95 -9.97
CA TYR A 938 -17.09 -28.14 -11.18
C TYR A 938 -16.69 -28.85 -12.48
N LEU A 939 -15.93 -29.96 -12.39
CA LEU A 939 -15.55 -30.86 -13.46
C LEU A 939 -16.58 -32.00 -13.62
#